data_51429a99390770c26ebe3ff74b5e91ed
#
_entry.id   51429a99390770c26ebe3ff74b5e91ed
#
_cell.length_a   1.000
_cell.length_b   1.000
_cell.length_c   1.000
_cell.angle_alpha   90.00
_cell.angle_beta   90.00
_cell.angle_gamma   90.00
#
_symmetry.space_group_name_H-M   'P 1'
#
loop_
_entity.id
_entity.type
_entity.pdbx_description
1 polymer ?
#
loop_
_entity_poly.entity_id
_entity_poly.type
_entity_poly.pdbx_seq_one_letter_code
_entity_poly.pdbx_strand_id
1 'polypeptide(L)'
;MSSIWRIFWDPNDPDYTDNLKNARKLCADVGVSEFLSKLLVARGIVDAQEAKTFLEPGMENVFDPFLMKDMEKAVQKLLEIRQKKEKLVIFGDYDVDGVTSASLLYLGLNEMGFDTQAYIPSRMDEGYSLNTDAIEDFRNKKYQNILTVDCGVTSVQEIKYAKELGMTVIVTDHHEPPKELPCADAIVNPKRLDDEYPFKGLAGVGVAFKLLTAVKSKIETNFDPFSLIDLVAVGTIADIVPLLSENRYFVRKGIEKIKKSPIAGLEALIKELRIQKEEITSQIIAYKIAPKINAAGRMADAFTAFKLLISQNHEEISKNVSSLIKLNTKRQAKEKEIYLYALSLIDVNPELKESKVIVLSGENWHLGVLGIVASKLSALYNKPVLLVSKDEHSGKGSARSPAGINLMELFKEASKYNVFKEFGGHELAAGFTIDSQDIDSLRISVNKAYEELYKEHVPYYEVFIDMEIENVWSSFFEDIERLEPFGYRNPEPTFLIMNSHVDNFKFFGNGVENFAAKMRSQKDLIMDVIGYGLSQKMLDLRYNSQLNLNMDMVGNFRVEKVHNSKISYLKYYLKDFEIKNFDVNSCEYKNVETNIILRDEIIRIGKLNVITDNLSSEKVSMFLPPRIKYATMLKKISDSLSASRKVVIIGSSHIVLSHTYSIVSSYITPSNIYYNKKSRINSKVLSHESVFFVTL
;
A
#
# COMPACT_ATOMS: atom_id res chain seq x y z
N MET A 1 -12.38 -8.39 13.32
CA MET A 1 -11.17 -9.11 13.71
C MET A 1 -10.63 -8.44 14.96
N SER A 2 -10.24 -9.19 15.96
CA SER A 2 -9.55 -8.64 17.14
C SER A 2 -8.11 -8.34 16.74
N SER A 3 -7.68 -7.11 16.95
CA SER A 3 -6.28 -6.73 16.88
C SER A 3 -5.63 -6.98 18.24
N ILE A 4 -4.37 -7.38 18.22
CA ILE A 4 -3.56 -7.49 19.43
C ILE A 4 -2.68 -6.23 19.48
N TRP A 5 -2.79 -5.48 20.55
CA TRP A 5 -1.94 -4.31 20.78
C TRP A 5 -0.71 -4.73 21.58
N ARG A 6 0.46 -4.50 21.02
CA ARG A 6 1.74 -4.69 21.71
C ARG A 6 2.33 -3.33 22.06
N ILE A 7 2.33 -3.04 23.36
CA ILE A 7 2.90 -1.81 23.90
C ILE A 7 4.36 -2.09 24.26
N PHE A 8 5.31 -1.38 23.63
CA PHE A 8 6.73 -1.57 23.92
C PHE A 8 7.10 -1.22 25.39
N TRP A 9 6.48 -0.19 25.92
CA TRP A 9 6.70 0.26 27.31
C TRP A 9 5.66 -0.31 28.27
N ASP A 10 5.33 -1.60 28.17
CA ASP A 10 4.49 -2.30 29.14
C ASP A 10 5.30 -2.60 30.41
N PRO A 11 4.91 -2.10 31.59
CA PRO A 11 5.59 -2.40 32.85
C PRO A 11 5.66 -3.89 33.21
N ASN A 12 4.81 -4.73 32.61
CA ASN A 12 4.80 -6.18 32.82
C ASN A 12 5.76 -6.92 31.86
N ASP A 13 6.33 -6.23 30.88
CA ASP A 13 7.33 -6.82 29.98
C ASP A 13 8.63 -7.11 30.74
N PRO A 14 9.22 -8.31 30.62
CA PRO A 14 10.48 -8.67 31.26
C PRO A 14 11.62 -7.68 30.99
N ASP A 15 11.66 -7.12 29.77
CA ASP A 15 12.72 -6.21 29.34
C ASP A 15 12.48 -4.74 29.73
N TYR A 16 11.34 -4.41 30.33
CA TYR A 16 10.94 -3.03 30.65
C TYR A 16 12.01 -2.26 31.43
N THR A 17 12.56 -2.87 32.50
CA THR A 17 13.54 -2.23 33.38
C THR A 17 14.86 -1.94 32.66
N ASP A 18 15.33 -2.88 31.84
CA ASP A 18 16.57 -2.71 31.06
C ASP A 18 16.37 -1.70 29.93
N ASN A 19 15.23 -1.72 29.25
CA ASN A 19 14.86 -0.72 28.27
C ASN A 19 14.82 0.69 28.86
N LEU A 20 14.26 0.86 30.06
CA LEU A 20 14.21 2.15 30.76
C LEU A 20 15.60 2.64 31.15
N LYS A 21 16.50 1.75 31.59
CA LYS A 21 17.90 2.06 31.87
C LYS A 21 18.64 2.49 30.59
N ASN A 22 18.44 1.78 29.48
CA ASN A 22 19.00 2.12 28.18
C ASN A 22 18.53 3.50 27.70
N ALA A 23 17.23 3.81 27.83
CA ALA A 23 16.68 5.10 27.45
C ALA A 23 17.28 6.25 28.28
N ARG A 24 17.44 6.09 29.60
CA ARG A 24 18.09 7.07 30.46
C ARG A 24 19.55 7.28 30.11
N LYS A 25 20.26 6.19 29.78
CA LYS A 25 21.65 6.25 29.33
C LYS A 25 21.76 7.00 28.01
N LEU A 26 20.94 6.70 27.01
CA LEU A 26 20.92 7.43 25.74
C LEU A 26 20.59 8.91 25.91
N CYS A 27 19.62 9.24 26.78
CA CYS A 27 19.29 10.62 27.09
C CYS A 27 20.51 11.39 27.58
N ALA A 28 21.31 10.81 28.49
CA ALA A 28 22.54 11.43 29.03
C ALA A 28 23.69 11.48 28.01
N ASP A 29 23.94 10.37 27.28
CA ASP A 29 25.14 10.21 26.42
C ASP A 29 25.00 10.93 25.07
N VAL A 30 23.75 11.07 24.59
CA VAL A 30 23.47 11.70 23.29
C VAL A 30 22.97 13.14 23.45
N GLY A 31 22.42 13.49 24.61
CA GLY A 31 21.84 14.82 24.88
C GLY A 31 20.48 15.02 24.21
N VAL A 32 19.68 13.95 24.10
CA VAL A 32 18.31 13.99 23.56
C VAL A 32 17.28 14.00 24.69
N SER A 33 16.02 14.31 24.37
CA SER A 33 14.94 14.24 25.35
C SER A 33 14.69 12.80 25.81
N GLU A 34 14.09 12.64 27.00
CA GLU A 34 13.67 11.31 27.47
C GLU A 34 12.66 10.66 26.52
N PHE A 35 11.79 11.46 25.91
CA PHE A 35 10.82 11.00 24.92
C PHE A 35 11.52 10.43 23.68
N LEU A 36 12.47 11.17 23.09
CA LEU A 36 13.19 10.72 21.91
C LEU A 36 14.07 9.49 22.23
N SER A 37 14.72 9.45 23.40
CA SER A 37 15.51 8.30 23.81
C SER A 37 14.66 7.03 23.95
N LYS A 38 13.43 7.14 24.47
CA LYS A 38 12.47 6.03 24.52
C LYS A 38 12.05 5.55 23.13
N LEU A 39 11.82 6.48 22.19
CA LEU A 39 11.50 6.13 20.80
C LEU A 39 12.68 5.46 20.07
N LEU A 40 13.92 5.82 20.39
CA LEU A 40 15.12 5.15 19.87
C LEU A 40 15.24 3.72 20.40
N VAL A 41 15.08 3.52 21.71
CA VAL A 41 15.12 2.19 22.32
C VAL A 41 14.02 1.29 21.78
N ALA A 42 12.79 1.83 21.54
CA ALA A 42 11.71 1.08 20.91
C ALA A 42 12.05 0.63 19.46
N ARG A 43 13.04 1.24 18.83
CA ARG A 43 13.61 0.85 17.53
C ARG A 43 14.82 -0.08 17.64
N GLY A 44 15.16 -0.53 18.85
CA GLY A 44 16.33 -1.35 19.12
C GLY A 44 17.67 -0.58 19.17
N ILE A 45 17.63 0.76 19.10
CA ILE A 45 18.82 1.60 19.15
C ILE A 45 19.15 1.90 20.61
N VAL A 46 20.17 1.24 21.14
CA VAL A 46 20.58 1.35 22.55
C VAL A 46 22.02 1.88 22.73
N ASP A 47 22.79 1.93 21.65
CA ASP A 47 24.14 2.46 21.63
C ASP A 47 24.16 3.97 21.30
N ALA A 48 24.97 4.75 22.01
CA ALA A 48 25.01 6.19 21.82
C ALA A 48 25.60 6.63 20.46
N GLN A 49 26.54 5.88 19.91
CA GLN A 49 27.14 6.21 18.60
C GLN A 49 26.15 5.85 17.49
N GLU A 50 25.47 4.70 17.60
CA GLU A 50 24.41 4.31 16.69
C GLU A 50 23.26 5.33 16.71
N ALA A 51 22.84 5.80 17.89
CA ALA A 51 21.82 6.82 18.01
C ALA A 51 22.19 8.14 17.34
N LYS A 52 23.42 8.61 17.52
CA LYS A 52 23.95 9.81 16.84
C LYS A 52 23.94 9.63 15.32
N THR A 53 24.45 8.52 14.84
CA THR A 53 24.45 8.16 13.41
C THR A 53 23.05 8.07 12.83
N PHE A 54 22.11 7.49 13.58
CA PHE A 54 20.73 7.39 13.14
C PHE A 54 20.04 8.76 13.06
N LEU A 55 20.22 9.61 14.07
CA LEU A 55 19.62 10.94 14.13
C LEU A 55 20.23 11.91 13.11
N GLU A 56 21.55 11.86 12.94
CA GLU A 56 22.32 12.77 12.11
C GLU A 56 23.34 12.01 11.24
N PRO A 57 22.84 11.21 10.25
CA PRO A 57 23.74 10.47 9.37
C PRO A 57 24.57 11.42 8.51
N GLY A 58 25.88 11.24 8.52
CA GLY A 58 26.84 11.99 7.72
C GLY A 58 27.46 11.16 6.60
N MET A 59 28.35 11.80 5.80
CA MET A 59 29.06 11.14 4.69
C MET A 59 29.98 10.01 5.17
N GLU A 60 30.43 10.06 6.42
CA GLU A 60 31.24 9.02 7.08
C GLU A 60 30.47 7.69 7.23
N ASN A 61 29.16 7.72 7.10
CA ASN A 61 28.30 6.53 7.15
C ASN A 61 28.05 5.90 5.78
N VAL A 62 28.60 6.49 4.71
CA VAL A 62 28.54 5.99 3.34
C VAL A 62 29.76 5.12 3.09
N PHE A 63 29.57 3.83 2.91
CA PHE A 63 30.66 2.88 2.70
C PHE A 63 31.34 3.10 1.33
N ASP A 64 32.61 2.72 1.23
CA ASP A 64 33.34 2.73 -0.03
C ASP A 64 32.66 1.78 -1.05
N PRO A 65 32.29 2.25 -2.26
CA PRO A 65 31.67 1.41 -3.27
C PRO A 65 32.54 0.21 -3.67
N PHE A 66 33.86 0.30 -3.57
CA PHE A 66 34.80 -0.77 -3.93
C PHE A 66 34.80 -1.94 -2.92
N LEU A 67 34.08 -1.83 -1.80
CA LEU A 67 33.81 -2.96 -0.92
C LEU A 67 32.82 -3.96 -1.52
N MET A 68 32.01 -3.53 -2.53
CA MET A 68 31.12 -4.47 -3.24
C MET A 68 31.93 -5.38 -4.17
N LYS A 69 31.59 -6.66 -4.14
CA LYS A 69 32.18 -7.65 -5.03
C LYS A 69 31.99 -7.25 -6.49
N ASP A 70 33.02 -7.44 -7.29
CA ASP A 70 33.10 -7.12 -8.71
C ASP A 70 32.95 -5.63 -9.08
N MET A 71 32.88 -4.69 -8.10
CA MET A 71 32.80 -3.25 -8.39
C MET A 71 34.01 -2.77 -9.20
N GLU A 72 35.23 -3.16 -8.82
CA GLU A 72 36.44 -2.78 -9.56
C GLU A 72 36.41 -3.31 -11.00
N LYS A 73 35.96 -4.58 -11.19
CA LYS A 73 35.81 -5.15 -12.54
C LYS A 73 34.76 -4.42 -13.38
N ALA A 74 33.62 -4.08 -12.77
CA ALA A 74 32.57 -3.32 -13.44
C ALA A 74 33.09 -1.94 -13.90
N VAL A 75 33.79 -1.24 -13.02
CA VAL A 75 34.40 0.05 -13.33
C VAL A 75 35.43 -0.08 -14.44
N GLN A 76 36.34 -1.06 -14.37
CA GLN A 76 37.34 -1.28 -15.42
C GLN A 76 36.69 -1.54 -16.77
N LYS A 77 35.65 -2.37 -16.85
CA LYS A 77 34.91 -2.65 -18.07
C LYS A 77 34.24 -1.39 -18.63
N LEU A 78 33.63 -0.59 -17.78
CA LEU A 78 33.04 0.70 -18.19
C LEU A 78 34.09 1.67 -18.74
N LEU A 79 35.26 1.76 -18.11
CA LEU A 79 36.35 2.61 -18.59
C LEU A 79 36.89 2.12 -19.95
N GLU A 80 37.00 0.81 -20.19
CA GLU A 80 37.37 0.24 -21.48
C GLU A 80 36.34 0.63 -22.58
N ILE A 81 35.03 0.48 -22.28
CA ILE A 81 33.95 0.88 -23.19
C ILE A 81 34.03 2.36 -23.56
N ARG A 82 34.23 3.22 -22.54
CA ARG A 82 34.40 4.67 -22.72
C ARG A 82 35.63 4.99 -23.58
N GLN A 83 36.78 4.38 -23.31
CA GLN A 83 38.03 4.60 -24.05
C GLN A 83 37.89 4.21 -25.52
N LYS A 84 37.21 3.09 -25.78
CA LYS A 84 36.95 2.61 -27.16
C LYS A 84 35.80 3.38 -27.85
N LYS A 85 35.10 4.26 -27.14
CA LYS A 85 33.89 4.96 -27.61
C LYS A 85 32.82 4.01 -28.12
N GLU A 86 32.68 2.87 -27.43
CA GLU A 86 31.65 1.88 -27.73
C GLU A 86 30.32 2.30 -27.10
N LYS A 87 29.22 1.91 -27.73
CA LYS A 87 27.88 2.17 -27.23
C LYS A 87 27.53 1.23 -26.08
N LEU A 88 26.87 1.77 -25.07
CA LEU A 88 26.43 1.06 -23.88
C LEU A 88 24.90 1.14 -23.73
N VAL A 89 24.22 -0.01 -23.68
CA VAL A 89 22.79 -0.05 -23.32
C VAL A 89 22.68 -0.16 -21.81
N ILE A 90 21.93 0.75 -21.21
CA ILE A 90 21.48 0.68 -19.82
C ILE A 90 20.10 0.05 -19.82
N PHE A 91 20.00 -1.20 -19.38
CA PHE A 91 18.76 -1.96 -19.31
C PHE A 91 18.20 -1.88 -17.88
N GLY A 92 17.08 -1.16 -17.69
CA GLY A 92 16.44 -0.98 -16.38
C GLY A 92 15.15 -1.78 -16.25
N ASP A 93 14.68 -1.98 -15.00
CA ASP A 93 13.32 -2.48 -14.77
C ASP A 93 12.27 -1.37 -15.02
N TYR A 94 11.02 -1.78 -15.17
CA TYR A 94 9.88 -0.91 -15.51
C TYR A 94 9.24 -0.20 -14.32
N ASP A 95 9.64 -0.48 -13.10
CA ASP A 95 9.13 0.19 -11.91
C ASP A 95 9.92 1.48 -11.57
N VAL A 96 9.62 2.10 -10.43
CA VAL A 96 10.25 3.38 -10.06
C VAL A 96 11.73 3.21 -9.79
N ASP A 97 12.14 2.10 -9.15
CA ASP A 97 13.54 1.87 -8.83
C ASP A 97 14.37 1.65 -10.10
N GLY A 98 13.90 0.78 -11.00
CA GLY A 98 14.55 0.57 -12.31
C GLY A 98 14.59 1.83 -13.16
N VAL A 99 13.48 2.58 -13.24
CA VAL A 99 13.40 3.84 -13.99
C VAL A 99 14.35 4.91 -13.43
N THR A 100 14.41 5.08 -12.11
CA THR A 100 15.32 6.06 -11.47
C THR A 100 16.77 5.62 -11.59
N SER A 101 17.05 4.31 -11.49
CA SER A 101 18.38 3.72 -11.69
C SER A 101 18.90 3.97 -13.11
N ALA A 102 18.05 3.67 -14.11
CA ALA A 102 18.40 3.91 -15.53
C ALA A 102 18.61 5.40 -15.80
N SER A 103 17.72 6.27 -15.26
CA SER A 103 17.85 7.72 -15.42
C SER A 103 19.12 8.27 -14.79
N LEU A 104 19.46 7.80 -13.60
CA LEU A 104 20.67 8.20 -12.86
C LEU A 104 21.94 7.85 -13.64
N LEU A 105 22.04 6.59 -14.11
CA LEU A 105 23.21 6.16 -14.86
C LEU A 105 23.26 6.78 -16.25
N TYR A 106 22.12 6.96 -16.94
CA TYR A 106 22.06 7.64 -18.22
C TYR A 106 22.61 9.08 -18.11
N LEU A 107 22.11 9.86 -17.15
CA LEU A 107 22.54 11.23 -16.95
C LEU A 107 24.00 11.30 -16.54
N GLY A 108 24.40 10.52 -15.51
CA GLY A 108 25.74 10.62 -14.95
C GLY A 108 26.83 10.07 -15.88
N LEU A 109 26.60 8.95 -16.57
CA LEU A 109 27.59 8.39 -17.50
C LEU A 109 27.76 9.28 -18.75
N ASN A 110 26.67 9.84 -19.30
CA ASN A 110 26.78 10.77 -20.42
C ASN A 110 27.58 12.05 -20.06
N GLU A 111 27.34 12.62 -18.86
CA GLU A 111 28.16 13.74 -18.34
C GLU A 111 29.64 13.37 -18.20
N MET A 112 29.95 12.10 -17.98
CA MET A 112 31.33 11.59 -17.94
C MET A 112 31.87 11.13 -19.28
N GLY A 113 31.13 11.38 -20.40
CA GLY A 113 31.59 11.14 -21.79
C GLY A 113 31.40 9.70 -22.27
N PHE A 114 30.45 8.96 -21.75
CA PHE A 114 29.99 7.69 -22.33
C PHE A 114 28.95 7.94 -23.42
N ASP A 115 28.80 7.01 -24.36
CA ASP A 115 27.71 6.97 -25.35
C ASP A 115 26.67 5.95 -24.88
N THR A 116 25.63 6.40 -24.14
CA THR A 116 24.64 5.51 -23.52
C THR A 116 23.28 5.60 -24.19
N GLN A 117 22.59 4.47 -24.22
CA GLN A 117 21.19 4.34 -24.60
C GLN A 117 20.44 3.60 -23.47
N ALA A 118 19.31 4.14 -23.06
CA ALA A 118 18.47 3.42 -22.10
C ALA A 118 17.45 2.53 -22.80
N TYR A 119 17.17 1.38 -22.19
CA TYR A 119 16.10 0.48 -22.54
C TYR A 119 15.33 0.05 -21.28
N ILE A 120 14.01 0.14 -21.34
CA ILE A 120 13.14 -0.30 -20.25
C ILE A 120 12.08 -1.21 -20.87
N PRO A 121 11.99 -2.49 -20.46
CA PRO A 121 11.08 -3.45 -21.07
C PRO A 121 9.62 -3.13 -20.77
N SER A 122 8.74 -3.57 -21.67
CA SER A 122 7.30 -3.53 -21.45
C SER A 122 6.89 -4.64 -20.46
N ARG A 123 6.36 -4.26 -19.31
CA ARG A 123 5.85 -5.22 -18.32
C ARG A 123 4.82 -6.20 -18.87
N MET A 124 4.00 -5.75 -19.84
CA MET A 124 2.87 -6.51 -20.38
C MET A 124 3.30 -7.49 -21.46
N ASP A 125 4.26 -7.09 -22.28
CA ASP A 125 4.66 -7.81 -23.48
C ASP A 125 5.95 -8.62 -23.26
N GLU A 126 6.92 -8.04 -22.54
CA GLU A 126 8.27 -8.60 -22.39
C GLU A 126 8.50 -9.24 -21.00
N GLY A 127 7.72 -8.83 -19.99
CA GLY A 127 7.85 -9.36 -18.64
C GLY A 127 8.92 -8.64 -17.80
N TYR A 128 9.47 -9.36 -16.83
CA TYR A 128 10.49 -8.87 -15.90
C TYR A 128 11.89 -9.31 -16.33
N SER A 129 12.86 -8.41 -16.19
CA SER A 129 14.28 -8.63 -16.40
C SER A 129 14.70 -8.77 -17.89
N LEU A 130 15.98 -9.06 -18.12
CA LEU A 130 16.57 -9.18 -19.46
C LEU A 130 15.93 -10.36 -20.22
N ASN A 131 15.63 -10.14 -21.50
CA ASN A 131 15.04 -11.16 -22.37
C ASN A 131 15.83 -11.30 -23.69
N THR A 132 15.68 -12.45 -24.35
CA THR A 132 16.41 -12.78 -25.58
C THR A 132 16.09 -11.86 -26.74
N ASP A 133 14.83 -11.43 -26.87
CA ASP A 133 14.39 -10.57 -27.98
C ASP A 133 15.05 -9.19 -27.87
N ALA A 134 15.16 -8.63 -26.67
CA ALA A 134 15.90 -7.39 -26.43
C ALA A 134 17.40 -7.53 -26.76
N ILE A 135 18.02 -8.65 -26.38
CA ILE A 135 19.43 -8.94 -26.69
C ILE A 135 19.65 -8.99 -28.23
N GLU A 136 18.75 -9.64 -28.96
CA GLU A 136 18.82 -9.68 -30.43
C GLU A 136 18.63 -8.30 -31.06
N ASP A 137 17.69 -7.50 -30.52
CA ASP A 137 17.51 -6.12 -30.98
C ASP A 137 18.77 -5.27 -30.75
N PHE A 138 19.42 -5.42 -29.59
CA PHE A 138 20.69 -4.73 -29.31
C PHE A 138 21.78 -5.14 -30.28
N ARG A 139 21.92 -6.45 -30.53
CA ARG A 139 22.88 -6.97 -31.52
C ARG A 139 22.62 -6.39 -32.90
N ASN A 140 21.36 -6.39 -33.37
CA ASN A 140 20.96 -5.88 -34.68
C ASN A 140 21.26 -4.38 -34.80
N LYS A 141 21.13 -3.63 -33.73
CA LYS A 141 21.48 -2.21 -33.61
C LYS A 141 22.98 -1.97 -33.36
N LYS A 142 23.81 -3.03 -33.36
CA LYS A 142 25.26 -2.99 -33.14
C LYS A 142 25.67 -2.46 -31.77
N TYR A 143 24.84 -2.67 -30.74
CA TYR A 143 25.26 -2.52 -29.35
C TYR A 143 26.00 -3.78 -28.91
N GLN A 144 27.13 -3.59 -28.24
CA GLN A 144 27.99 -4.70 -27.79
C GLN A 144 28.07 -4.78 -26.28
N ASN A 145 27.58 -3.78 -25.57
CA ASN A 145 27.73 -3.68 -24.13
C ASN A 145 26.35 -3.43 -23.48
N ILE A 146 26.05 -4.24 -22.47
CA ILE A 146 24.83 -4.17 -21.68
C ILE A 146 25.21 -3.92 -20.21
N LEU A 147 24.58 -2.90 -19.60
CA LEU A 147 24.61 -2.65 -18.17
C LEU A 147 23.19 -2.78 -17.65
N THR A 148 22.90 -3.85 -16.88
CA THR A 148 21.58 -3.99 -16.25
C THR A 148 21.55 -3.20 -14.95
N VAL A 149 20.38 -2.63 -14.62
CA VAL A 149 20.15 -1.92 -13.38
C VAL A 149 18.83 -2.37 -12.77
N ASP A 150 18.84 -2.68 -11.47
CA ASP A 150 17.66 -3.17 -10.73
C ASP A 150 17.07 -4.47 -11.29
N CYS A 151 17.88 -5.22 -12.02
CA CYS A 151 17.53 -6.51 -12.61
C CYS A 151 18.77 -7.24 -13.10
N GLY A 152 18.60 -8.49 -13.56
CA GLY A 152 19.63 -9.24 -14.28
C GLY A 152 20.31 -10.31 -13.45
N VAL A 153 20.33 -10.25 -12.11
CA VAL A 153 21.00 -11.30 -11.31
C VAL A 153 20.35 -12.68 -11.47
N THR A 154 19.08 -12.72 -11.85
CA THR A 154 18.32 -13.95 -12.12
C THR A 154 18.31 -14.38 -13.59
N SER A 155 18.79 -13.54 -14.52
CA SER A 155 18.77 -13.78 -15.96
C SER A 155 19.94 -14.66 -16.43
N VAL A 156 20.04 -15.87 -15.90
CA VAL A 156 21.17 -16.79 -16.14
C VAL A 156 21.28 -17.20 -17.60
N GLN A 157 20.17 -17.59 -18.22
CA GLN A 157 20.15 -18.08 -19.61
C GLN A 157 20.29 -16.94 -20.62
N GLU A 158 19.64 -15.81 -20.37
CA GLU A 158 19.66 -14.63 -21.21
C GLU A 158 21.07 -14.02 -21.26
N ILE A 159 21.75 -13.93 -20.11
CA ILE A 159 23.13 -13.44 -20.05
C ILE A 159 24.09 -14.43 -20.73
N LYS A 160 23.87 -15.75 -20.55
CA LYS A 160 24.65 -16.74 -21.29
C LYS A 160 24.49 -16.54 -22.79
N TYR A 161 23.27 -16.36 -23.27
CA TYR A 161 23.00 -16.07 -24.67
C TYR A 161 23.70 -14.79 -25.16
N ALA A 162 23.63 -13.70 -24.40
CA ALA A 162 24.36 -12.46 -24.73
C ALA A 162 25.88 -12.69 -24.83
N LYS A 163 26.45 -13.49 -23.92
CA LYS A 163 27.87 -13.87 -23.92
C LYS A 163 28.25 -14.72 -25.14
N GLU A 164 27.40 -15.67 -25.57
CA GLU A 164 27.58 -16.45 -26.80
C GLU A 164 27.59 -15.58 -28.06
N LEU A 165 26.86 -14.45 -28.02
CA LEU A 165 26.89 -13.44 -29.08
C LEU A 165 28.09 -12.48 -28.99
N GLY A 166 29.02 -12.68 -28.03
CA GLY A 166 30.22 -11.86 -27.84
C GLY A 166 29.98 -10.53 -27.14
N MET A 167 28.83 -10.34 -26.48
CA MET A 167 28.51 -9.08 -25.79
C MET A 167 29.20 -9.00 -24.43
N THR A 168 29.54 -7.79 -23.99
CA THR A 168 29.94 -7.49 -22.61
C THR A 168 28.67 -7.24 -21.78
N VAL A 169 28.54 -7.93 -20.65
CA VAL A 169 27.40 -7.79 -19.76
C VAL A 169 27.87 -7.45 -18.35
N ILE A 170 27.43 -6.30 -17.82
CA ILE A 170 27.65 -5.87 -16.43
C ILE A 170 26.27 -5.86 -15.77
N VAL A 171 26.18 -6.55 -14.63
CA VAL A 171 24.94 -6.59 -13.84
C VAL A 171 25.08 -5.71 -12.60
N THR A 172 24.12 -4.79 -12.40
CA THR A 172 23.91 -4.14 -11.09
C THR A 172 22.52 -4.45 -10.62
N ASP A 173 22.40 -5.03 -9.45
CA ASP A 173 21.13 -5.52 -8.92
C ASP A 173 21.14 -5.53 -7.39
N HIS A 174 19.98 -5.67 -6.77
CA HIS A 174 19.82 -5.82 -5.33
C HIS A 174 18.85 -6.95 -4.96
N HIS A 175 18.30 -7.65 -5.95
CA HIS A 175 17.43 -8.80 -5.73
C HIS A 175 18.21 -10.00 -5.20
N GLU A 176 17.49 -10.96 -4.60
CA GLU A 176 18.10 -12.20 -4.09
C GLU A 176 18.71 -12.99 -5.24
N PRO A 177 20.00 -13.30 -5.19
CA PRO A 177 20.66 -14.03 -6.25
C PRO A 177 20.23 -15.51 -6.26
N PRO A 178 20.19 -16.15 -7.46
CA PRO A 178 19.98 -17.58 -7.58
C PRO A 178 21.20 -18.35 -7.04
N LYS A 179 21.04 -19.68 -6.89
CA LYS A 179 22.16 -20.57 -6.48
C LYS A 179 23.33 -20.49 -7.45
N GLU A 180 23.06 -20.41 -8.75
CA GLU A 180 24.04 -20.26 -9.81
C GLU A 180 23.92 -18.85 -10.39
N LEU A 181 24.98 -18.07 -10.26
CA LEU A 181 25.04 -16.70 -10.77
C LEU A 181 25.17 -16.71 -12.29
N PRO A 182 24.63 -15.70 -13.01
CA PRO A 182 24.84 -15.54 -14.45
C PRO A 182 26.31 -15.32 -14.80
N CYS A 183 26.74 -15.75 -15.99
CA CYS A 183 28.12 -15.64 -16.46
C CYS A 183 28.44 -14.23 -17.02
N ALA A 184 28.01 -13.17 -16.32
CA ALA A 184 28.31 -11.79 -16.67
C ALA A 184 29.81 -11.45 -16.46
N ASP A 185 30.29 -10.38 -17.10
CA ASP A 185 31.66 -9.90 -16.93
C ASP A 185 31.89 -9.32 -15.52
N ALA A 186 30.86 -8.73 -14.91
CA ALA A 186 30.84 -8.32 -13.52
C ALA A 186 29.42 -8.36 -12.97
N ILE A 187 29.26 -8.71 -11.68
CA ILE A 187 27.97 -8.72 -10.99
C ILE A 187 28.12 -7.96 -9.68
N VAL A 188 27.60 -6.74 -9.65
CA VAL A 188 27.58 -5.88 -8.49
C VAL A 188 26.20 -6.02 -7.81
N ASN A 189 26.17 -6.81 -6.76
CA ASN A 189 24.96 -7.03 -5.96
C ASN A 189 25.34 -7.30 -4.50
N PRO A 190 24.98 -6.44 -3.55
CA PRO A 190 25.39 -6.56 -2.16
C PRO A 190 24.81 -7.82 -1.47
N LYS A 191 23.77 -8.45 -2.02
CA LYS A 191 23.15 -9.66 -1.47
C LYS A 191 23.81 -10.96 -1.92
N ARG A 192 24.83 -10.93 -2.75
CA ARG A 192 25.59 -12.13 -3.10
C ARG A 192 26.18 -12.76 -1.84
N LEU A 193 26.21 -14.08 -1.79
CA LEU A 193 26.75 -14.81 -0.65
C LEU A 193 28.25 -14.57 -0.43
N ASP A 194 28.99 -14.25 -1.50
CA ASP A 194 30.42 -13.98 -1.49
C ASP A 194 30.76 -12.47 -1.46
N ASP A 195 29.78 -11.62 -1.18
CA ASP A 195 29.93 -10.18 -1.05
C ASP A 195 30.03 -9.79 0.43
N GLU A 196 31.05 -8.96 0.76
CA GLU A 196 31.31 -8.52 2.14
C GLU A 196 30.85 -7.06 2.39
N TYR A 197 30.09 -6.46 1.45
CA TYR A 197 29.57 -5.11 1.62
C TYR A 197 28.74 -5.00 2.91
N PRO A 198 29.02 -4.01 3.78
CA PRO A 198 28.42 -3.99 5.12
C PRO A 198 26.90 -3.84 5.16
N PHE A 199 26.31 -3.20 4.13
CA PHE A 199 24.88 -2.94 4.09
C PHE A 199 24.20 -3.63 2.90
N LYS A 200 23.46 -4.69 3.17
CA LYS A 200 22.76 -5.50 2.16
C LYS A 200 21.42 -4.92 1.69
N GLY A 201 20.96 -3.85 2.31
CA GLY A 201 19.62 -3.28 2.12
C GLY A 201 19.53 -2.14 1.09
N LEU A 202 20.52 -1.94 0.22
CA LEU A 202 20.42 -0.95 -0.85
C LEU A 202 19.29 -1.30 -1.83
N ALA A 203 18.61 -0.28 -2.37
CA ALA A 203 17.75 -0.40 -3.55
C ALA A 203 18.60 -0.48 -4.83
N GLY A 204 18.00 -0.85 -5.97
CA GLY A 204 18.69 -0.88 -7.25
C GLY A 204 19.32 0.46 -7.59
N VAL A 205 18.61 1.58 -7.37
CA VAL A 205 19.14 2.93 -7.57
C VAL A 205 20.30 3.25 -6.62
N GLY A 206 20.30 2.68 -5.41
CA GLY A 206 21.41 2.79 -4.48
C GLY A 206 22.66 2.11 -4.99
N VAL A 207 22.52 0.88 -5.54
CA VAL A 207 23.64 0.16 -6.17
C VAL A 207 24.13 0.90 -7.43
N ALA A 208 23.22 1.40 -8.27
CA ALA A 208 23.55 2.23 -9.42
C ALA A 208 24.29 3.52 -9.02
N PHE A 209 23.91 4.17 -7.93
CA PHE A 209 24.58 5.35 -7.40
C PHE A 209 26.00 5.04 -6.90
N LYS A 210 26.18 3.87 -6.25
CA LYS A 210 27.51 3.40 -5.87
C LYS A 210 28.41 3.13 -7.06
N LEU A 211 27.88 2.49 -8.13
CA LEU A 211 28.61 2.31 -9.37
C LEU A 211 28.98 3.66 -10.00
N LEU A 212 28.05 4.60 -10.09
CA LEU A 212 28.30 5.93 -10.65
C LEU A 212 29.39 6.68 -9.86
N THR A 213 29.37 6.58 -8.53
CA THR A 213 30.38 7.17 -7.64
C THR A 213 31.75 6.51 -7.86
N ALA A 214 31.80 5.18 -8.00
CA ALA A 214 33.02 4.44 -8.27
C ALA A 214 33.64 4.80 -9.65
N VAL A 215 32.82 4.89 -10.70
CA VAL A 215 33.25 5.33 -12.03
C VAL A 215 33.80 6.77 -11.98
N LYS A 216 33.09 7.68 -11.30
CA LYS A 216 33.51 9.07 -11.14
C LYS A 216 34.87 9.18 -10.46
N SER A 217 35.17 8.33 -9.48
CA SER A 217 36.46 8.34 -8.78
C SER A 217 37.67 8.03 -9.66
N LYS A 218 37.45 7.41 -10.82
CA LYS A 218 38.49 7.03 -11.78
C LYS A 218 38.55 7.96 -13.01
N ILE A 219 37.65 8.94 -13.10
CA ILE A 219 37.57 9.88 -14.23
C ILE A 219 37.72 11.30 -13.69
N GLU A 220 38.64 12.06 -14.27
CA GLU A 220 38.73 13.49 -13.99
C GLU A 220 37.55 14.23 -14.63
N THR A 221 36.65 14.73 -13.79
CA THR A 221 35.42 15.41 -14.22
C THR A 221 34.89 16.31 -13.11
N ASN A 222 34.22 17.38 -13.49
CA ASN A 222 33.51 18.27 -12.57
C ASN A 222 32.11 17.74 -12.17
N PHE A 223 31.66 16.63 -12.77
CA PHE A 223 30.39 16.02 -12.43
C PHE A 223 30.40 15.52 -10.98
N ASP A 224 29.35 15.88 -10.24
CA ASP A 224 29.10 15.39 -8.88
C ASP A 224 27.90 14.43 -8.89
N PRO A 225 28.08 13.14 -8.55
CA PRO A 225 26.96 12.19 -8.43
C PRO A 225 25.85 12.64 -7.50
N PHE A 226 26.15 13.41 -6.45
CA PHE A 226 25.15 13.95 -5.52
C PHE A 226 24.22 14.97 -6.19
N SER A 227 24.57 15.51 -7.36
CA SER A 227 23.65 16.31 -8.18
C SER A 227 22.41 15.54 -8.63
N LEU A 228 22.39 14.20 -8.54
CA LEU A 228 21.30 13.30 -8.88
C LEU A 228 20.73 12.53 -7.69
N ILE A 229 21.03 12.95 -6.44
CA ILE A 229 20.64 12.23 -5.22
C ILE A 229 19.12 12.24 -4.98
N ASP A 230 18.38 13.14 -5.62
CA ASP A 230 16.92 13.16 -5.64
C ASP A 230 16.32 11.92 -6.32
N LEU A 231 16.94 11.44 -7.42
CA LEU A 231 16.55 10.15 -8.05
C LEU A 231 16.78 8.99 -7.11
N VAL A 232 17.93 8.98 -6.39
CA VAL A 232 18.23 7.92 -5.41
C VAL A 232 17.18 7.87 -4.31
N ALA A 233 16.76 9.04 -3.79
CA ALA A 233 15.73 9.08 -2.77
C ALA A 233 14.38 8.56 -3.26
N VAL A 234 13.98 8.93 -4.48
CA VAL A 234 12.70 8.52 -5.07
C VAL A 234 12.65 7.00 -5.30
N GLY A 235 13.70 6.41 -5.89
CA GLY A 235 13.76 4.96 -6.13
C GLY A 235 13.83 4.19 -4.80
N THR A 236 14.74 4.58 -3.90
CA THR A 236 14.88 3.92 -2.58
C THR A 236 13.57 3.89 -1.77
N ILE A 237 12.81 4.99 -1.78
CA ILE A 237 11.51 5.05 -1.09
C ILE A 237 10.48 4.18 -1.79
N ALA A 238 10.47 4.19 -3.12
CA ALA A 238 9.47 3.48 -3.92
C ALA A 238 9.63 1.96 -3.86
N ASP A 239 10.86 1.47 -3.75
CA ASP A 239 11.18 0.05 -3.65
C ASP A 239 10.96 -0.56 -2.25
N ILE A 240 10.63 0.30 -1.26
CA ILE A 240 10.29 -0.14 0.11
C ILE A 240 11.46 -0.92 0.78
N VAL A 241 12.70 -0.52 0.53
CA VAL A 241 13.88 -1.05 1.23
C VAL A 241 14.07 -0.37 2.60
N PRO A 242 14.88 -0.97 3.52
CA PRO A 242 15.10 -0.41 4.84
C PRO A 242 15.65 1.04 4.80
N LEU A 243 14.96 2.00 5.43
CA LEU A 243 15.43 3.38 5.56
C LEU A 243 16.39 3.53 6.73
N LEU A 244 17.43 2.70 6.71
CA LEU A 244 18.52 2.63 7.69
C LEU A 244 19.88 2.83 6.99
N SER A 245 20.95 3.02 7.75
CA SER A 245 22.33 3.13 7.25
C SER A 245 22.41 4.11 6.07
N GLU A 246 23.05 3.71 4.94
CA GLU A 246 23.25 4.55 3.75
C GLU A 246 21.92 5.00 3.11
N ASN A 247 20.90 4.12 3.05
CA ASN A 247 19.60 4.49 2.50
C ASN A 247 18.99 5.68 3.26
N ARG A 248 19.16 5.72 4.59
CA ARG A 248 18.69 6.83 5.41
C ARG A 248 19.41 8.13 5.04
N TYR A 249 20.73 8.07 4.88
CA TYR A 249 21.51 9.22 4.45
C TYR A 249 21.11 9.70 3.06
N PHE A 250 21.04 8.81 2.09
CA PHE A 250 20.67 9.13 0.72
C PHE A 250 19.27 9.72 0.61
N VAL A 251 18.31 9.14 1.31
CA VAL A 251 16.92 9.63 1.33
C VAL A 251 16.83 11.00 1.98
N ARG A 252 17.52 11.25 3.12
CA ARG A 252 17.57 12.59 3.74
C ARG A 252 18.15 13.63 2.78
N LYS A 253 19.31 13.34 2.19
CA LYS A 253 19.96 14.24 1.21
C LYS A 253 19.14 14.45 -0.03
N GLY A 254 18.51 13.40 -0.54
CA GLY A 254 17.61 13.52 -1.68
C GLY A 254 16.37 14.36 -1.39
N ILE A 255 15.73 14.20 -0.23
CA ILE A 255 14.60 15.03 0.19
C ILE A 255 15.05 16.50 0.35
N GLU A 256 16.21 16.76 0.96
CA GLU A 256 16.78 18.11 1.05
C GLU A 256 16.97 18.73 -0.35
N LYS A 257 17.50 17.96 -1.30
CA LYS A 257 17.64 18.38 -2.70
C LYS A 257 16.31 18.64 -3.38
N ILE A 258 15.33 17.73 -3.22
CA ILE A 258 13.98 17.89 -3.81
C ILE A 258 13.33 19.19 -3.30
N LYS A 259 13.47 19.51 -2.03
CA LYS A 259 12.95 20.76 -1.44
C LYS A 259 13.60 22.01 -2.04
N LYS A 260 14.88 21.95 -2.41
CA LYS A 260 15.66 23.10 -2.92
C LYS A 260 15.61 23.21 -4.43
N SER A 261 16.15 22.22 -5.12
CA SER A 261 16.41 22.26 -6.55
C SER A 261 16.37 20.83 -7.16
N PRO A 262 15.19 20.21 -7.29
CA PRO A 262 15.09 18.89 -7.91
C PRO A 262 15.41 18.96 -9.40
N ILE A 263 15.63 17.80 -10.03
CA ILE A 263 15.70 17.71 -11.49
C ILE A 263 14.42 18.25 -12.14
N ALA A 264 14.52 18.80 -13.35
CA ALA A 264 13.44 19.54 -14.01
C ALA A 264 12.13 18.72 -14.12
N GLY A 265 12.23 17.45 -14.47
CA GLY A 265 11.07 16.57 -14.61
C GLY A 265 10.35 16.32 -13.27
N LEU A 266 11.10 16.13 -12.19
CA LEU A 266 10.55 15.94 -10.86
C LEU A 266 9.94 17.25 -10.33
N GLU A 267 10.57 18.39 -10.58
CA GLU A 267 10.03 19.71 -10.23
C GLU A 267 8.68 19.97 -10.90
N ALA A 268 8.58 19.69 -12.20
CA ALA A 268 7.34 19.84 -12.94
C ALA A 268 6.22 18.93 -12.41
N LEU A 269 6.55 17.68 -12.08
CA LEU A 269 5.59 16.74 -11.49
C LEU A 269 5.09 17.21 -10.12
N ILE A 270 5.98 17.67 -9.24
CA ILE A 270 5.65 18.19 -7.91
C ILE A 270 4.71 19.41 -8.03
N LYS A 271 5.02 20.32 -8.96
CA LYS A 271 4.21 21.51 -9.24
C LYS A 271 2.81 21.15 -9.72
N GLU A 272 2.69 20.21 -10.66
CA GLU A 272 1.41 19.76 -11.20
C GLU A 272 0.56 19.04 -10.12
N LEU A 273 1.20 18.33 -9.22
CA LEU A 273 0.53 17.70 -8.07
C LEU A 273 0.17 18.70 -6.96
N ARG A 274 0.51 19.98 -7.12
CA ARG A 274 0.28 21.06 -6.16
C ARG A 274 0.84 20.77 -4.77
N ILE A 275 2.00 20.13 -4.71
CA ILE A 275 2.71 19.82 -3.47
C ILE A 275 3.64 21.00 -3.17
N GLN A 276 3.56 21.52 -1.94
CA GLN A 276 4.53 22.52 -1.47
C GLN A 276 5.87 21.82 -1.22
N LYS A 277 6.97 22.39 -1.71
CA LYS A 277 8.30 21.77 -1.60
C LYS A 277 8.71 21.52 -0.14
N GLU A 278 8.33 22.41 0.76
CA GLU A 278 8.63 22.33 2.20
C GLU A 278 7.91 21.14 2.88
N GLU A 279 6.78 20.71 2.34
CA GLU A 279 5.99 19.60 2.89
C GLU A 279 6.51 18.22 2.44
N ILE A 280 7.48 18.17 1.54
CA ILE A 280 7.97 16.91 0.98
C ILE A 280 8.63 16.06 2.07
N THR A 281 8.08 14.89 2.28
CA THR A 281 8.57 13.82 3.16
C THR A 281 8.67 12.51 2.39
N SER A 282 9.30 11.50 2.98
CA SER A 282 9.30 10.15 2.40
C SER A 282 7.89 9.63 2.10
N GLN A 283 6.92 9.93 2.96
CA GLN A 283 5.52 9.55 2.75
C GLN A 283 4.89 10.25 1.55
N ILE A 284 5.14 11.55 1.34
CA ILE A 284 4.65 12.26 0.16
C ILE A 284 5.27 11.68 -1.11
N ILE A 285 6.55 11.34 -1.09
CA ILE A 285 7.18 10.66 -2.21
C ILE A 285 6.51 9.30 -2.44
N ALA A 286 6.37 8.46 -1.42
CA ALA A 286 5.78 7.12 -1.53
C ALA A 286 4.33 7.12 -2.01
N TYR A 287 3.49 8.05 -1.53
CA TYR A 287 2.04 8.01 -1.79
C TYR A 287 1.55 8.99 -2.86
N LYS A 288 2.29 10.08 -3.13
CA LYS A 288 1.85 11.09 -4.10
C LYS A 288 2.73 11.12 -5.36
N ILE A 289 4.06 10.97 -5.27
CA ILE A 289 4.99 11.12 -6.40
C ILE A 289 5.25 9.77 -7.07
N ALA A 290 5.82 8.81 -6.36
CA ALA A 290 6.20 7.49 -6.91
C ALA A 290 5.04 6.76 -7.61
N PRO A 291 3.77 6.78 -7.15
CA PRO A 291 2.68 6.12 -7.86
C PRO A 291 2.39 6.68 -9.25
N LYS A 292 2.75 7.95 -9.56
CA LYS A 292 2.58 8.53 -10.91
C LYS A 292 3.65 8.01 -11.86
N ILE A 293 4.88 7.91 -11.37
CA ILE A 293 6.00 7.32 -12.12
C ILE A 293 5.70 5.83 -12.38
N ASN A 294 5.32 5.08 -11.36
CA ASN A 294 5.01 3.65 -11.45
C ASN A 294 3.80 3.34 -12.35
N ALA A 295 2.89 4.30 -12.52
CA ALA A 295 1.72 4.10 -13.38
C ALA A 295 2.08 3.89 -14.84
N ALA A 296 3.20 4.41 -15.33
CA ALA A 296 3.69 4.19 -16.68
C ALA A 296 3.94 2.69 -16.95
N GLY A 297 4.76 2.03 -16.13
CA GLY A 297 5.07 0.60 -16.28
C GLY A 297 3.88 -0.34 -15.97
N ARG A 298 2.83 0.16 -15.31
CA ARG A 298 1.63 -0.64 -15.04
C ARG A 298 0.55 -0.55 -16.11
N MET A 299 0.46 0.59 -16.81
CA MET A 299 -0.67 0.91 -17.70
C MET A 299 -0.27 1.14 -19.15
N ALA A 300 1.03 1.34 -19.41
CA ALA A 300 1.59 1.66 -20.71
C ALA A 300 3.11 1.36 -20.72
N ASP A 301 3.89 2.22 -21.35
CA ASP A 301 5.34 2.14 -21.47
C ASP A 301 6.04 2.98 -20.38
N ALA A 302 6.85 2.31 -19.53
CA ALA A 302 7.64 2.94 -18.49
C ALA A 302 8.66 3.96 -19.03
N PHE A 303 9.01 3.86 -20.29
CA PHE A 303 9.92 4.80 -20.96
C PHE A 303 9.40 6.26 -20.94
N THR A 304 8.08 6.47 -20.80
CA THR A 304 7.49 7.80 -20.57
C THR A 304 7.98 8.43 -19.25
N ALA A 305 8.11 7.63 -18.20
CA ALA A 305 8.62 8.10 -16.90
C ALA A 305 10.13 8.37 -16.98
N PHE A 306 10.89 7.50 -17.66
CA PHE A 306 12.32 7.73 -17.92
C PHE A 306 12.53 9.06 -18.66
N LYS A 307 11.80 9.30 -19.78
CA LYS A 307 11.87 10.57 -20.52
C LYS A 307 11.58 11.79 -19.67
N LEU A 308 10.61 11.69 -18.76
CA LEU A 308 10.34 12.78 -17.82
C LEU A 308 11.57 13.12 -16.97
N LEU A 309 12.23 12.08 -16.42
CA LEU A 309 13.32 12.27 -15.46
C LEU A 309 14.63 12.77 -16.10
N ILE A 310 14.86 12.47 -17.39
CA ILE A 310 16.09 12.88 -18.08
C ILE A 310 15.96 14.18 -18.90
N SER A 311 14.73 14.59 -19.23
CA SER A 311 14.50 15.70 -20.17
C SER A 311 14.81 17.06 -19.53
N GLN A 312 15.40 17.95 -20.34
CA GLN A 312 15.56 19.38 -20.05
C GLN A 312 14.60 20.23 -20.89
N ASN A 313 13.87 19.62 -21.82
CA ASN A 313 12.93 20.32 -22.71
C ASN A 313 11.58 20.52 -22.01
N HIS A 314 11.15 21.76 -21.84
CA HIS A 314 9.92 22.10 -21.13
C HIS A 314 8.64 21.52 -21.78
N GLU A 315 8.58 21.45 -23.12
CA GLU A 315 7.41 20.89 -23.81
C GLU A 315 7.32 19.38 -23.60
N GLU A 316 8.45 18.68 -23.72
CA GLU A 316 8.54 17.24 -23.46
C GLU A 316 8.21 16.91 -22.00
N ILE A 317 8.75 17.66 -21.05
CA ILE A 317 8.46 17.54 -19.63
C ILE A 317 6.95 17.69 -19.39
N SER A 318 6.32 18.77 -19.89
CA SER A 318 4.88 19.04 -19.71
C SER A 318 4.03 17.91 -20.29
N LYS A 319 4.37 17.42 -21.49
CA LYS A 319 3.70 16.29 -22.13
C LYS A 319 3.79 15.03 -21.28
N ASN A 320 4.98 14.70 -20.78
CA ASN A 320 5.21 13.48 -20.01
C ASN A 320 4.52 13.55 -18.64
N VAL A 321 4.57 14.70 -17.94
CA VAL A 321 3.80 14.91 -16.67
C VAL A 321 2.31 14.67 -16.90
N SER A 322 1.72 15.29 -17.93
CA SER A 322 0.31 15.11 -18.26
C SER A 322 -0.04 13.65 -18.56
N SER A 323 0.85 12.95 -19.27
CA SER A 323 0.71 11.52 -19.59
C SER A 323 0.70 10.67 -18.31
N LEU A 324 1.69 10.85 -17.42
CA LEU A 324 1.78 10.09 -16.16
C LEU A 324 0.57 10.29 -15.26
N ILE A 325 0.05 11.51 -15.16
CA ILE A 325 -1.16 11.80 -14.37
C ILE A 325 -2.36 11.07 -14.96
N LYS A 326 -2.55 11.10 -16.30
CA LYS A 326 -3.62 10.37 -16.99
C LYS A 326 -3.50 8.86 -16.77
N LEU A 327 -2.29 8.30 -16.89
CA LEU A 327 -2.05 6.87 -16.65
C LEU A 327 -2.35 6.48 -15.22
N ASN A 328 -1.94 7.29 -14.24
CA ASN A 328 -2.27 7.02 -12.84
C ASN A 328 -3.77 7.10 -12.56
N THR A 329 -4.49 8.06 -13.17
CA THR A 329 -5.96 8.16 -13.05
C THR A 329 -6.63 6.91 -13.65
N LYS A 330 -6.17 6.45 -14.82
CA LYS A 330 -6.65 5.22 -15.46
C LYS A 330 -6.38 3.99 -14.58
N ARG A 331 -5.16 3.91 -13.99
CA ARG A 331 -4.81 2.85 -13.05
C ARG A 331 -5.75 2.82 -11.85
N GLN A 332 -5.99 3.98 -11.20
CA GLN A 332 -6.89 4.08 -10.05
C GLN A 332 -8.34 3.71 -10.39
N ALA A 333 -8.80 4.07 -11.58
CA ALA A 333 -10.14 3.68 -12.05
C ALA A 333 -10.25 2.15 -12.22
N LYS A 334 -9.26 1.52 -12.88
CA LYS A 334 -9.22 0.06 -13.06
C LYS A 334 -9.05 -0.69 -11.73
N GLU A 335 -8.22 -0.18 -10.85
CA GLU A 335 -8.05 -0.72 -9.50
C GLU A 335 -9.37 -0.69 -8.72
N LYS A 336 -10.09 0.43 -8.75
CA LYS A 336 -11.38 0.59 -8.08
C LYS A 336 -12.44 -0.34 -8.67
N GLU A 337 -12.51 -0.45 -9.99
CA GLU A 337 -13.42 -1.35 -10.70
C GLU A 337 -13.24 -2.80 -10.24
N ILE A 338 -12.00 -3.32 -10.31
CA ILE A 338 -11.69 -4.69 -9.91
C ILE A 338 -11.91 -4.89 -8.40
N TYR A 339 -11.51 -3.94 -7.57
CA TYR A 339 -11.68 -4.01 -6.12
C TYR A 339 -13.16 -4.12 -5.71
N LEU A 340 -14.03 -3.25 -6.26
CA LEU A 340 -15.45 -3.28 -5.96
C LEU A 340 -16.12 -4.56 -6.47
N TYR A 341 -15.73 -5.04 -7.66
CA TYR A 341 -16.22 -6.29 -8.18
C TYR A 341 -15.79 -7.48 -7.32
N ALA A 342 -14.52 -7.54 -6.91
CA ALA A 342 -14.02 -8.56 -6.00
C ALA A 342 -14.74 -8.57 -4.65
N LEU A 343 -15.02 -7.40 -4.07
CA LEU A 343 -15.83 -7.30 -2.85
C LEU A 343 -17.23 -7.85 -3.04
N SER A 344 -17.88 -7.52 -4.17
CA SER A 344 -19.23 -8.04 -4.47
C SER A 344 -19.25 -9.56 -4.57
N LEU A 345 -18.23 -10.17 -5.18
CA LEU A 345 -18.11 -11.63 -5.25
C LEU A 345 -17.98 -12.29 -3.87
N ILE A 346 -17.20 -11.67 -2.98
CA ILE A 346 -17.02 -12.16 -1.60
C ILE A 346 -18.32 -12.01 -0.79
N ASP A 347 -19.04 -10.90 -0.99
CA ASP A 347 -20.26 -10.62 -0.23
C ASP A 347 -21.43 -11.55 -0.61
N VAL A 348 -21.55 -11.90 -1.88
CA VAL A 348 -22.60 -12.82 -2.35
C VAL A 348 -22.25 -14.30 -2.16
N ASN A 349 -20.99 -14.61 -1.86
CA ASN A 349 -20.54 -15.98 -1.66
C ASN A 349 -19.86 -16.15 -0.28
N PRO A 350 -20.62 -16.54 0.75
CA PRO A 350 -20.09 -16.70 2.11
C PRO A 350 -18.93 -17.70 2.20
N GLU A 351 -18.89 -18.74 1.36
CA GLU A 351 -17.81 -19.75 1.38
C GLU A 351 -16.44 -19.11 1.03
N LEU A 352 -16.42 -18.14 0.11
CA LEU A 352 -15.20 -17.41 -0.22
C LEU A 352 -14.68 -16.60 0.97
N LYS A 353 -15.59 -16.07 1.77
CA LYS A 353 -15.24 -15.31 2.97
C LYS A 353 -14.73 -16.20 4.09
N GLU A 354 -15.30 -17.40 4.24
CA GLU A 354 -14.90 -18.39 5.25
C GLU A 354 -13.58 -19.11 4.87
N SER A 355 -13.24 -19.19 3.56
CA SER A 355 -12.03 -19.84 3.07
C SER A 355 -10.76 -19.26 3.72
N LYS A 356 -9.72 -20.09 3.89
CA LYS A 356 -8.43 -19.69 4.45
C LYS A 356 -7.62 -18.86 3.43
N VAL A 357 -7.74 -19.22 2.16
CA VAL A 357 -7.15 -18.51 1.02
C VAL A 357 -8.28 -18.05 0.11
N ILE A 358 -8.33 -16.75 -0.17
CA ILE A 358 -9.35 -16.16 -1.06
C ILE A 358 -8.84 -16.26 -2.50
N VAL A 359 -9.55 -16.99 -3.37
CA VAL A 359 -9.25 -17.08 -4.80
C VAL A 359 -10.40 -16.53 -5.61
N LEU A 360 -10.14 -15.46 -6.36
CA LEU A 360 -11.13 -14.80 -7.22
C LEU A 360 -10.62 -14.72 -8.65
N SER A 361 -11.54 -14.78 -9.59
CA SER A 361 -11.24 -14.61 -11.01
C SER A 361 -12.22 -13.66 -11.69
N GLY A 362 -11.74 -12.99 -12.72
CA GLY A 362 -12.57 -12.17 -13.58
C GLY A 362 -12.01 -12.12 -15.00
N GLU A 363 -12.90 -11.87 -15.96
CA GLU A 363 -12.52 -11.78 -17.37
C GLU A 363 -11.83 -10.46 -17.65
N ASN A 364 -10.69 -10.53 -18.35
CA ASN A 364 -9.96 -9.36 -18.81
C ASN A 364 -9.59 -8.33 -17.71
N TRP A 365 -9.37 -8.79 -16.48
CA TRP A 365 -8.84 -7.92 -15.45
C TRP A 365 -7.45 -7.44 -15.81
N HIS A 366 -7.19 -6.16 -15.64
CA HIS A 366 -5.91 -5.59 -16.03
C HIS A 366 -4.76 -6.08 -15.13
N LEU A 367 -3.83 -6.87 -15.69
CA LEU A 367 -2.72 -7.52 -14.97
C LEU A 367 -1.88 -6.54 -14.14
N GLY A 368 -1.62 -5.33 -14.67
CA GLY A 368 -0.84 -4.29 -14.00
C GLY A 368 -1.41 -3.80 -12.66
N VAL A 369 -2.69 -4.09 -12.34
CA VAL A 369 -3.33 -3.67 -11.09
C VAL A 369 -3.77 -4.82 -10.19
N LEU A 370 -3.73 -6.07 -10.65
CA LEU A 370 -4.16 -7.23 -9.85
C LEU A 370 -3.42 -7.32 -8.51
N GLY A 371 -2.10 -7.15 -8.51
CA GLY A 371 -1.30 -7.20 -7.29
C GLY A 371 -1.67 -6.10 -6.29
N ILE A 372 -2.09 -4.91 -6.76
CA ILE A 372 -2.54 -3.82 -5.87
C ILE A 372 -3.86 -4.19 -5.22
N VAL A 373 -4.81 -4.72 -6.00
CA VAL A 373 -6.12 -5.16 -5.48
C VAL A 373 -5.95 -6.34 -4.54
N ALA A 374 -5.12 -7.32 -4.88
CA ALA A 374 -4.81 -8.46 -4.01
C ALA A 374 -4.24 -8.01 -2.67
N SER A 375 -3.31 -7.02 -2.66
CA SER A 375 -2.76 -6.44 -1.42
C SER A 375 -3.84 -5.79 -0.56
N LYS A 376 -4.76 -5.03 -1.17
CA LYS A 376 -5.86 -4.39 -0.43
C LYS A 376 -6.83 -5.40 0.18
N LEU A 377 -7.17 -6.45 -0.57
CA LEU A 377 -8.04 -7.51 -0.07
C LEU A 377 -7.34 -8.36 1.00
N SER A 378 -6.05 -8.66 0.81
CA SER A 378 -5.25 -9.38 1.81
C SER A 378 -5.17 -8.61 3.13
N ALA A 379 -4.94 -7.30 3.08
CA ALA A 379 -4.96 -6.45 4.27
C ALA A 379 -6.36 -6.36 4.91
N LEU A 380 -7.43 -6.30 4.09
CA LEU A 380 -8.80 -6.20 4.59
C LEU A 380 -9.27 -7.48 5.31
N TYR A 381 -8.92 -8.65 4.74
CA TYR A 381 -9.36 -9.94 5.27
C TYR A 381 -8.31 -10.65 6.13
N ASN A 382 -7.08 -10.13 6.18
CA ASN A 382 -5.91 -10.75 6.82
C ASN A 382 -5.72 -12.21 6.38
N LYS A 383 -5.80 -12.45 5.06
CA LYS A 383 -5.70 -13.77 4.43
C LYS A 383 -4.88 -13.68 3.15
N PRO A 384 -4.25 -14.77 2.71
CA PRO A 384 -3.73 -14.84 1.35
C PRO A 384 -4.85 -14.62 0.33
N VAL A 385 -4.58 -13.81 -0.70
CA VAL A 385 -5.51 -13.49 -1.78
C VAL A 385 -4.84 -13.73 -3.11
N LEU A 386 -5.47 -14.55 -3.95
CA LEU A 386 -5.08 -14.86 -5.31
C LEU A 386 -6.13 -14.26 -6.26
N LEU A 387 -5.72 -13.36 -7.12
CA LEU A 387 -6.59 -12.78 -8.16
C LEU A 387 -6.14 -13.26 -9.52
N VAL A 388 -7.07 -13.76 -10.32
CA VAL A 388 -6.80 -14.32 -11.65
C VAL A 388 -7.54 -13.51 -12.71
N SER A 389 -6.78 -12.95 -13.66
CA SER A 389 -7.34 -12.48 -14.93
C SER A 389 -7.40 -13.66 -15.88
N LYS A 390 -8.57 -14.05 -16.29
CA LYS A 390 -8.78 -15.19 -17.22
C LYS A 390 -9.17 -14.71 -18.61
N ASP A 391 -8.69 -15.41 -19.60
CA ASP A 391 -9.20 -15.45 -20.97
C ASP A 391 -9.79 -16.87 -21.26
N GLU A 392 -10.04 -17.20 -22.52
CA GLU A 392 -10.64 -18.49 -22.90
C GLU A 392 -9.76 -19.71 -22.55
N HIS A 393 -8.44 -19.57 -22.53
CA HIS A 393 -7.51 -20.67 -22.40
C HIS A 393 -6.59 -20.56 -21.19
N SER A 394 -6.29 -19.35 -20.74
CA SER A 394 -5.24 -19.06 -19.78
C SER A 394 -5.72 -18.14 -18.66
N GLY A 395 -5.20 -18.37 -17.48
CA GLY A 395 -5.39 -17.49 -16.31
C GLY A 395 -4.03 -17.00 -15.80
N LYS A 396 -3.77 -15.69 -15.89
CA LYS A 396 -2.60 -15.06 -15.25
C LYS A 396 -3.01 -14.44 -13.93
N GLY A 397 -2.30 -14.77 -12.86
CA GLY A 397 -2.68 -14.37 -11.52
C GLY A 397 -1.62 -13.59 -10.76
N SER A 398 -2.07 -12.87 -9.75
CA SER A 398 -1.22 -12.23 -8.76
C SER A 398 -1.71 -12.55 -7.36
N ALA A 399 -0.80 -12.99 -6.50
CA ALA A 399 -1.07 -13.35 -5.12
C ALA A 399 -0.41 -12.38 -4.13
N ARG A 400 -1.08 -12.15 -3.01
CA ARG A 400 -0.56 -11.41 -1.87
C ARG A 400 -0.93 -12.12 -0.57
N SER A 401 -0.04 -12.04 0.40
CA SER A 401 -0.20 -12.70 1.71
C SER A 401 0.04 -11.73 2.85
N PRO A 402 -0.65 -11.88 3.99
CA PRO A 402 -0.23 -11.24 5.23
C PRO A 402 1.08 -11.87 5.73
N ALA A 403 1.77 -11.18 6.64
CA ALA A 403 2.96 -11.70 7.30
C ALA A 403 2.68 -13.04 8.02
N GLY A 404 3.68 -13.92 8.03
CA GLY A 404 3.58 -15.25 8.65
C GLY A 404 3.04 -16.35 7.74
N ILE A 405 2.67 -16.03 6.49
CA ILE A 405 2.22 -17.02 5.49
C ILE A 405 3.07 -16.87 4.23
N ASN A 406 3.91 -17.86 3.93
CA ASN A 406 4.80 -17.87 2.78
C ASN A 406 4.10 -18.39 1.53
N LEU A 407 3.88 -17.51 0.54
CA LEU A 407 3.22 -17.88 -0.73
C LEU A 407 4.02 -18.92 -1.53
N MET A 408 5.35 -18.88 -1.48
CA MET A 408 6.17 -19.83 -2.25
C MET A 408 6.06 -21.26 -1.68
N GLU A 409 6.00 -21.41 -0.35
CA GLU A 409 5.73 -22.69 0.30
C GLU A 409 4.30 -23.15 0.01
N LEU A 410 3.32 -22.24 0.11
CA LEU A 410 1.92 -22.53 -0.19
C LEU A 410 1.75 -23.01 -1.64
N PHE A 411 2.40 -22.34 -2.61
CA PHE A 411 2.33 -22.73 -4.03
C PHE A 411 3.05 -24.04 -4.31
N LYS A 412 4.21 -24.25 -3.69
CA LYS A 412 4.95 -25.52 -3.79
C LYS A 412 4.10 -26.68 -3.27
N GLU A 413 3.41 -26.52 -2.15
CA GLU A 413 2.53 -27.53 -1.60
C GLU A 413 1.32 -27.78 -2.51
N ALA A 414 0.66 -26.70 -2.96
CA ALA A 414 -0.48 -26.79 -3.89
C ALA A 414 -0.10 -27.37 -5.27
N SER A 415 1.16 -27.24 -5.70
CA SER A 415 1.66 -27.80 -6.98
C SER A 415 1.61 -29.34 -7.03
N LYS A 416 1.50 -30.02 -5.90
CA LYS A 416 1.25 -31.46 -5.86
C LYS A 416 -0.04 -31.87 -6.57
N TYR A 417 -0.95 -30.92 -6.79
CA TYR A 417 -2.22 -31.13 -7.47
C TYR A 417 -2.21 -30.67 -8.94
N ASN A 418 -1.03 -30.33 -9.50
CA ASN A 418 -0.82 -29.93 -10.89
C ASN A 418 -1.71 -28.75 -11.36
N VAL A 419 -1.94 -27.75 -10.48
CA VAL A 419 -2.82 -26.60 -10.77
C VAL A 419 -2.09 -25.40 -11.37
N PHE A 420 -0.75 -25.35 -11.28
CA PHE A 420 0.05 -24.28 -11.84
C PHE A 420 0.79 -24.73 -13.10
N LYS A 421 0.80 -23.90 -14.14
CA LYS A 421 1.74 -24.02 -15.27
C LYS A 421 3.12 -23.51 -14.86
N GLU A 422 3.12 -22.34 -14.24
CA GLU A 422 4.31 -21.69 -13.72
C GLU A 422 3.94 -20.78 -12.55
N PHE A 423 4.85 -20.55 -11.65
CA PHE A 423 4.73 -19.55 -10.60
C PHE A 423 6.11 -19.07 -10.15
N GLY A 424 6.15 -17.85 -9.61
CA GLY A 424 7.36 -17.25 -9.07
C GLY A 424 7.06 -16.05 -8.20
N GLY A 425 8.02 -15.67 -7.36
CA GLY A 425 7.85 -14.55 -6.45
C GLY A 425 8.61 -14.72 -5.15
N HIS A 426 8.07 -14.15 -4.10
CA HIS A 426 8.63 -14.13 -2.75
C HIS A 426 7.57 -14.53 -1.72
N GLU A 427 7.94 -14.53 -0.45
CA GLU A 427 7.09 -14.90 0.67
C GLU A 427 5.70 -14.22 0.65
N LEU A 428 5.64 -12.90 0.44
CA LEU A 428 4.42 -12.10 0.56
C LEU A 428 3.77 -11.74 -0.77
N ALA A 429 4.43 -11.97 -1.90
CA ALA A 429 3.97 -11.58 -3.23
C ALA A 429 4.44 -12.56 -4.30
N ALA A 430 3.51 -13.09 -5.08
CA ALA A 430 3.82 -14.03 -6.16
C ALA A 430 2.95 -13.77 -7.39
N GLY A 431 3.49 -14.15 -8.56
CA GLY A 431 2.78 -14.29 -9.82
C GLY A 431 2.62 -15.76 -10.19
N PHE A 432 1.61 -16.09 -10.99
CA PHE A 432 1.39 -17.45 -11.44
C PHE A 432 0.55 -17.51 -12.72
N THR A 433 0.67 -18.62 -13.43
CA THR A 433 -0.12 -18.93 -14.63
C THR A 433 -0.81 -20.28 -14.45
N ILE A 434 -2.08 -20.37 -14.85
CA ILE A 434 -2.91 -21.58 -14.79
C ILE A 434 -3.68 -21.76 -16.09
N ASP A 435 -4.33 -22.91 -16.30
CA ASP A 435 -5.41 -23.03 -17.29
C ASP A 435 -6.69 -22.40 -16.75
N SER A 436 -7.47 -21.74 -17.61
CA SER A 436 -8.70 -21.04 -17.21
C SER A 436 -9.75 -21.96 -16.59
N GLN A 437 -9.76 -23.24 -16.96
CA GLN A 437 -10.65 -24.26 -16.42
C GLN A 437 -10.25 -24.72 -15.01
N ASP A 438 -9.02 -24.46 -14.55
CA ASP A 438 -8.49 -24.99 -13.29
C ASP A 438 -8.69 -24.05 -12.09
N ILE A 439 -9.46 -22.97 -12.25
CA ILE A 439 -9.67 -21.98 -11.17
C ILE A 439 -10.29 -22.61 -9.91
N ASP A 440 -11.28 -23.53 -10.09
CA ASP A 440 -11.89 -24.20 -8.94
C ASP A 440 -10.94 -25.22 -8.32
N SER A 441 -10.16 -25.94 -9.14
CA SER A 441 -9.08 -26.82 -8.68
C SER A 441 -8.02 -26.04 -7.91
N LEU A 442 -7.62 -24.85 -8.38
CA LEU A 442 -6.70 -23.95 -7.67
C LEU A 442 -7.27 -23.55 -6.31
N ARG A 443 -8.55 -23.15 -6.25
CA ARG A 443 -9.22 -22.77 -5.00
C ARG A 443 -9.17 -23.88 -3.97
N ILE A 444 -9.48 -25.11 -4.37
CA ILE A 444 -9.45 -26.28 -3.51
C ILE A 444 -8.02 -26.58 -3.06
N SER A 445 -7.07 -26.61 -4.00
CA SER A 445 -5.68 -27.02 -3.75
C SER A 445 -4.93 -26.06 -2.82
N VAL A 446 -5.08 -24.73 -3.01
CA VAL A 446 -4.40 -23.74 -2.13
C VAL A 446 -5.01 -23.71 -0.73
N ASN A 447 -6.34 -23.93 -0.58
CA ASN A 447 -6.95 -24.02 0.73
C ASN A 447 -6.52 -25.29 1.47
N LYS A 448 -6.41 -26.42 0.76
CA LYS A 448 -5.89 -27.67 1.32
C LYS A 448 -4.41 -27.54 1.72
N ALA A 449 -3.58 -26.96 0.86
CA ALA A 449 -2.18 -26.68 1.18
C ALA A 449 -2.05 -25.75 2.41
N TYR A 450 -2.91 -24.76 2.54
CA TYR A 450 -2.95 -23.90 3.72
C TYR A 450 -3.26 -24.70 5.00
N GLU A 451 -4.25 -25.59 4.96
CA GLU A 451 -4.62 -26.43 6.11
C GLU A 451 -3.48 -27.40 6.51
N GLU A 452 -2.71 -27.89 5.54
CA GLU A 452 -1.55 -28.74 5.80
C GLU A 452 -0.38 -28.00 6.44
N LEU A 453 -0.06 -26.78 5.94
CA LEU A 453 1.09 -25.99 6.38
C LEU A 453 0.82 -25.13 7.61
N TYR A 454 -0.41 -24.60 7.74
CA TYR A 454 -0.76 -23.54 8.70
C TYR A 454 -1.95 -23.91 9.61
N LYS A 455 -2.12 -25.20 9.92
CA LYS A 455 -3.26 -25.76 10.68
C LYS A 455 -3.55 -25.03 12.00
N GLU A 456 -2.50 -24.62 12.71
CA GLU A 456 -2.59 -23.94 14.00
C GLU A 456 -2.45 -22.42 13.88
N HIS A 457 -2.25 -21.90 12.66
CA HIS A 457 -2.06 -20.48 12.46
C HIS A 457 -3.41 -19.75 12.48
N VAL A 458 -3.62 -18.93 13.50
CA VAL A 458 -4.74 -17.99 13.56
C VAL A 458 -4.22 -16.62 13.12
N PRO A 459 -4.59 -16.13 11.93
CA PRO A 459 -4.17 -14.82 11.50
C PRO A 459 -4.69 -13.75 12.47
N TYR A 460 -3.80 -13.02 13.11
CA TYR A 460 -4.15 -11.87 13.94
C TYR A 460 -3.49 -10.61 13.37
N TYR A 461 -4.13 -9.48 13.59
CA TYR A 461 -3.57 -8.19 13.24
C TYR A 461 -2.88 -7.61 14.47
N GLU A 462 -1.58 -7.43 14.38
CA GLU A 462 -0.77 -6.90 15.47
C GLU A 462 -0.48 -5.42 15.24
N VAL A 463 -0.74 -4.60 16.26
CA VAL A 463 -0.43 -3.17 16.25
C VAL A 463 0.65 -2.91 17.28
N PHE A 464 1.85 -2.59 16.79
CA PHE A 464 2.94 -2.15 17.66
C PHE A 464 2.72 -0.71 18.09
N ILE A 465 2.83 -0.47 19.38
CA ILE A 465 2.64 0.81 20.04
C ILE A 465 3.96 1.20 20.68
N ASP A 466 4.55 2.29 20.17
CA ASP A 466 5.82 2.80 20.69
C ASP A 466 5.67 3.35 22.11
N MET A 467 4.56 4.02 22.42
CA MET A 467 4.36 4.65 23.72
C MET A 467 2.90 5.05 23.97
N GLU A 468 2.50 5.05 25.23
CA GLU A 468 1.28 5.72 25.69
C GLU A 468 1.56 7.22 25.87
N ILE A 469 0.62 8.06 25.43
CA ILE A 469 0.70 9.53 25.48
C ILE A 469 -0.58 10.09 26.09
N GLU A 470 -0.43 10.92 27.10
CA GLU A 470 -1.55 11.66 27.71
C GLU A 470 -1.64 13.12 27.23
N ASN A 471 -0.51 13.70 26.80
CA ASN A 471 -0.45 15.09 26.33
C ASN A 471 0.66 15.28 25.28
N VAL A 472 0.65 16.42 24.60
CA VAL A 472 1.64 16.84 23.60
C VAL A 472 2.29 18.13 24.09
N TRP A 473 3.62 18.22 24.04
CA TRP A 473 4.41 19.39 24.47
C TRP A 473 5.11 20.07 23.30
N SER A 474 5.72 21.22 23.51
CA SER A 474 6.26 22.06 22.44
C SER A 474 7.31 21.39 21.55
N SER A 475 8.22 20.59 22.14
CA SER A 475 9.29 19.89 21.38
C SER A 475 8.87 18.50 20.86
N PHE A 476 7.63 18.07 21.09
CA PHE A 476 7.16 16.73 20.72
C PHE A 476 7.34 16.44 19.21
N PHE A 477 6.98 17.40 18.36
CA PHE A 477 7.10 17.22 16.91
C PHE A 477 8.54 17.34 16.42
N GLU A 478 9.34 18.20 17.04
CA GLU A 478 10.77 18.31 16.73
C GLU A 478 11.50 16.99 17.00
N ASP A 479 11.18 16.33 18.12
CA ASP A 479 11.72 15.01 18.44
C ASP A 479 11.29 13.94 17.44
N ILE A 480 10.01 13.96 16.98
CA ILE A 480 9.52 13.04 15.96
C ILE A 480 10.18 13.30 14.61
N GLU A 481 10.31 14.56 14.19
CA GLU A 481 10.96 14.96 12.93
C GLU A 481 12.42 14.48 12.86
N ARG A 482 13.12 14.43 13.99
CA ARG A 482 14.50 13.88 14.04
C ARG A 482 14.58 12.41 13.67
N LEU A 483 13.48 11.65 13.85
CA LEU A 483 13.41 10.24 13.44
C LEU A 483 13.19 10.07 11.92
N GLU A 484 12.78 11.12 11.17
CA GLU A 484 12.60 11.03 9.72
C GLU A 484 13.91 10.72 8.97
N PRO A 485 13.83 10.09 7.80
CA PRO A 485 12.65 9.70 7.01
C PRO A 485 11.99 8.42 7.51
N PHE A 486 10.64 8.41 7.54
CA PHE A 486 9.88 7.22 7.89
C PHE A 486 9.64 6.34 6.67
N GLY A 487 9.63 5.02 6.90
CA GLY A 487 9.38 4.00 5.89
C GLY A 487 9.66 2.60 6.42
N TYR A 488 10.02 1.67 5.54
CA TYR A 488 10.31 0.30 5.94
C TYR A 488 11.49 0.26 6.93
N ARG A 489 11.36 -0.54 7.99
CA ARG A 489 12.30 -0.66 9.13
C ARG A 489 12.49 0.63 9.98
N ASN A 490 11.87 1.74 9.60
CA ASN A 490 11.75 2.92 10.44
C ASN A 490 10.32 3.49 10.33
N PRO A 491 9.31 2.83 10.91
CA PRO A 491 7.93 3.27 10.84
C PRO A 491 7.72 4.60 11.60
N GLU A 492 6.70 5.34 11.18
CA GLU A 492 6.21 6.50 11.93
C GLU A 492 5.76 6.07 13.33
N PRO A 493 6.18 6.77 14.41
CA PRO A 493 5.84 6.39 15.78
C PRO A 493 4.35 6.25 16.00
N THR A 494 3.97 5.18 16.69
CA THR A 494 2.57 4.84 16.99
C THR A 494 2.32 5.03 18.47
N PHE A 495 1.31 5.80 18.79
CA PHE A 495 0.98 6.17 20.15
C PHE A 495 -0.36 5.57 20.58
N LEU A 496 -0.50 5.31 21.86
CA LEU A 496 -1.77 4.96 22.50
C LEU A 496 -2.25 6.17 23.30
N ILE A 497 -3.52 6.51 23.13
CA ILE A 497 -4.22 7.50 23.97
C ILE A 497 -5.40 6.79 24.60
N MET A 498 -5.39 6.67 25.94
CA MET A 498 -6.40 5.95 26.67
C MET A 498 -7.56 6.84 27.09
N ASN A 499 -8.75 6.22 27.25
CA ASN A 499 -9.96 6.82 27.84
C ASN A 499 -10.30 8.21 27.27
N SER A 500 -10.18 8.38 25.96
CA SER A 500 -10.49 9.65 25.30
C SER A 500 -11.98 9.76 25.00
N HIS A 501 -12.55 10.93 25.27
CA HIS A 501 -13.89 11.26 24.83
C HIS A 501 -13.88 11.66 23.34
N VAL A 502 -14.69 11.01 22.50
CA VAL A 502 -14.73 11.22 21.05
C VAL A 502 -16.16 11.52 20.62
N ASP A 503 -16.33 12.65 19.93
CA ASP A 503 -17.61 13.13 19.45
C ASP A 503 -17.54 13.69 18.01
N ASN A 504 -18.65 14.29 17.55
CA ASN A 504 -18.72 14.97 16.24
C ASN A 504 -18.29 14.11 15.04
N PHE A 505 -18.70 12.86 15.03
CA PHE A 505 -18.35 11.92 13.96
C PHE A 505 -18.92 12.34 12.61
N LYS A 506 -18.04 12.38 11.59
CA LYS A 506 -18.38 12.60 10.18
C LYS A 506 -17.83 11.44 9.36
N PHE A 507 -18.72 10.66 8.78
CA PHE A 507 -18.35 9.54 7.92
C PHE A 507 -18.22 10.00 6.47
N PHE A 508 -17.19 9.52 5.76
CA PHE A 508 -16.90 9.92 4.37
C PHE A 508 -16.24 8.77 3.58
N GLY A 509 -16.14 8.97 2.26
CA GLY A 509 -15.71 7.94 1.30
C GLY A 509 -16.89 7.39 0.50
N ASN A 510 -16.62 6.74 -0.63
CA ASN A 510 -17.68 6.25 -1.53
C ASN A 510 -18.51 5.09 -0.94
N GLY A 511 -17.92 4.30 -0.03
CA GLY A 511 -18.59 3.25 0.76
C GLY A 511 -18.76 3.65 2.23
N VAL A 512 -18.54 4.93 2.57
CA VAL A 512 -18.54 5.45 3.95
C VAL A 512 -17.55 4.70 4.86
N GLU A 513 -16.44 4.29 4.26
CA GLU A 513 -15.39 3.47 4.90
C GLU A 513 -14.53 4.22 5.91
N ASN A 514 -14.56 5.56 5.89
CA ASN A 514 -13.71 6.43 6.70
C ASN A 514 -14.55 7.27 7.66
N PHE A 515 -13.92 7.78 8.72
CA PHE A 515 -14.54 8.80 9.56
C PHE A 515 -13.55 9.86 10.02
N ALA A 516 -14.07 11.02 10.34
CA ALA A 516 -13.40 12.07 11.11
C ALA A 516 -14.23 12.34 12.36
N ALA A 517 -13.57 12.67 13.47
CA ALA A 517 -14.20 12.97 14.74
C ALA A 517 -13.38 14.00 15.51
N LYS A 518 -13.91 14.54 16.61
CA LYS A 518 -13.14 15.30 17.58
C LYS A 518 -12.90 14.46 18.82
N MET A 519 -11.68 14.52 19.34
CA MET A 519 -11.36 13.87 20.61
C MET A 519 -10.95 14.89 21.67
N ARG A 520 -11.21 14.52 22.93
CA ARG A 520 -10.66 15.16 24.12
C ARG A 520 -10.05 14.08 25.02
N SER A 521 -8.74 14.17 25.27
CA SER A 521 -8.07 13.27 26.23
C SER A 521 -8.44 13.62 27.66
N GLN A 522 -8.08 12.76 28.60
CA GLN A 522 -8.28 13.02 30.04
C GLN A 522 -7.54 14.28 30.55
N LYS A 523 -6.49 14.72 29.86
CA LYS A 523 -5.73 15.94 30.19
C LYS A 523 -6.04 17.11 29.23
N ASP A 524 -7.28 17.15 28.74
CA ASP A 524 -7.82 18.24 27.89
C ASP A 524 -7.08 18.47 26.57
N LEU A 525 -6.31 17.51 26.07
CA LEU A 525 -5.78 17.56 24.72
C LEU A 525 -6.93 17.40 23.71
N ILE A 526 -7.21 18.46 22.94
CA ILE A 526 -8.28 18.48 21.95
C ILE A 526 -7.69 18.43 20.55
N MET A 527 -8.14 17.48 19.72
CA MET A 527 -7.69 17.37 18.33
C MET A 527 -8.71 16.70 17.42
N ASP A 528 -8.48 16.83 16.12
CA ASP A 528 -9.21 16.08 15.11
C ASP A 528 -8.64 14.67 14.98
N VAL A 529 -9.52 13.68 14.89
CA VAL A 529 -9.21 12.27 14.70
C VAL A 529 -9.69 11.84 13.32
N ILE A 530 -8.86 11.10 12.59
CA ILE A 530 -9.19 10.57 11.27
C ILE A 530 -8.94 9.07 11.25
N GLY A 531 -9.96 8.28 10.92
CA GLY A 531 -9.88 6.83 10.74
C GLY A 531 -10.15 6.43 9.30
N TYR A 532 -9.12 6.01 8.57
CA TYR A 532 -9.25 5.47 7.23
C TYR A 532 -9.51 3.97 7.26
N GLY A 533 -10.56 3.51 6.57
CA GLY A 533 -10.94 2.10 6.50
C GLY A 533 -11.48 1.51 7.81
N LEU A 534 -11.57 2.30 8.87
CA LEU A 534 -11.94 1.85 10.22
C LEU A 534 -13.42 1.95 10.53
N SER A 535 -14.21 2.55 9.66
CA SER A 535 -15.64 2.73 9.92
C SER A 535 -16.40 1.41 9.99
N GLN A 536 -15.85 0.31 9.45
CA GLN A 536 -16.46 -1.01 9.59
C GLN A 536 -16.52 -1.50 11.05
N LYS A 537 -15.57 -1.11 11.90
CA LYS A 537 -15.63 -1.37 13.35
C LYS A 537 -16.76 -0.60 14.03
N MET A 538 -17.30 0.42 13.38
CA MET A 538 -18.39 1.28 13.87
C MET A 538 -19.69 1.07 13.11
N LEU A 539 -19.86 -0.05 12.38
CA LEU A 539 -21.00 -0.30 11.48
C LEU A 539 -22.35 -0.07 12.15
N ASP A 540 -22.50 -0.48 13.41
CA ASP A 540 -23.74 -0.32 14.17
C ASP A 540 -23.97 1.11 14.66
N LEU A 541 -22.95 1.96 14.62
CA LEU A 541 -22.95 3.32 15.16
C LEU A 541 -22.99 4.40 14.08
N ARG A 542 -22.75 4.07 12.80
CA ARG A 542 -22.59 5.01 11.67
C ARG A 542 -23.77 5.97 11.45
N TYR A 543 -24.95 5.58 11.88
CA TYR A 543 -26.18 6.31 11.61
C TYR A 543 -26.61 7.25 12.74
N ASN A 544 -25.78 7.34 13.81
CA ASN A 544 -26.03 8.24 14.92
C ASN A 544 -25.06 9.42 14.86
N SER A 545 -25.53 10.60 14.44
CA SER A 545 -24.72 11.82 14.35
C SER A 545 -24.36 12.45 15.70
N GLN A 546 -24.94 11.96 16.80
CA GLN A 546 -24.70 12.42 18.18
C GLN A 546 -23.92 11.38 19.00
N LEU A 547 -23.06 10.60 18.34
CA LEU A 547 -22.21 9.65 19.03
C LEU A 547 -21.24 10.35 19.97
N ASN A 548 -21.30 9.97 21.24
CA ASN A 548 -20.32 10.30 22.27
C ASN A 548 -19.74 8.98 22.79
N LEU A 549 -18.47 8.75 22.55
CA LEU A 549 -17.81 7.50 22.88
C LEU A 549 -16.58 7.74 23.74
N ASN A 550 -16.34 6.87 24.72
CA ASN A 550 -15.04 6.76 25.35
C ASN A 550 -14.24 5.65 24.66
N MET A 551 -13.08 6.00 24.17
CA MET A 551 -12.27 5.13 23.33
C MET A 551 -10.81 5.13 23.78
N ASP A 552 -10.19 3.94 23.72
CA ASP A 552 -8.75 3.85 23.61
C ASP A 552 -8.39 3.87 22.13
N MET A 553 -7.42 4.68 21.77
CA MET A 553 -7.07 4.94 20.38
C MET A 553 -5.58 4.74 20.13
N VAL A 554 -5.27 4.03 19.05
CA VAL A 554 -3.90 3.80 18.59
C VAL A 554 -3.69 4.47 17.23
N GLY A 555 -2.66 5.29 17.10
CA GLY A 555 -2.40 6.03 15.86
C GLY A 555 -1.14 6.88 15.87
N ASN A 556 -1.06 7.75 14.87
CA ASN A 556 0.07 8.65 14.66
C ASN A 556 -0.38 10.11 14.75
N PHE A 557 0.46 10.97 15.31
CA PHE A 557 0.24 12.42 15.30
C PHE A 557 0.80 13.05 14.03
N ARG A 558 0.05 13.97 13.42
CA ARG A 558 0.53 14.79 12.31
C ARG A 558 0.10 16.24 12.48
N VAL A 559 1.00 17.13 12.08
CA VAL A 559 0.70 18.56 11.97
C VAL A 559 0.34 18.86 10.52
N GLU A 560 -0.90 19.31 10.29
CA GLU A 560 -1.32 19.80 8.98
C GLU A 560 -1.33 21.33 8.96
N LYS A 561 -0.64 21.93 8.00
CA LYS A 561 -0.64 23.36 7.76
C LYS A 561 -1.83 23.73 6.89
N VAL A 562 -2.54 24.79 7.25
CA VAL A 562 -3.59 25.33 6.38
C VAL A 562 -2.93 26.06 5.21
N HIS A 563 -3.38 25.72 4.01
CA HIS A 563 -2.87 26.32 2.77
C HIS A 563 -2.94 27.86 2.85
N ASN A 564 -1.79 28.53 2.63
CA ASN A 564 -1.63 29.99 2.73
C ASN A 564 -1.88 30.62 4.12
N SER A 565 -1.75 29.86 5.21
CA SER A 565 -1.92 30.35 6.57
C SER A 565 -0.74 29.93 7.47
N LYS A 566 -0.51 30.71 8.55
CA LYS A 566 0.42 30.32 9.62
C LYS A 566 -0.21 29.34 10.62
N ILE A 567 -1.48 28.95 10.38
CA ILE A 567 -2.23 28.09 11.30
C ILE A 567 -1.91 26.64 10.97
N SER A 568 -1.54 25.89 11.98
CA SER A 568 -1.32 24.44 11.92
C SER A 568 -2.33 23.74 12.82
N TYR A 569 -2.87 22.64 12.36
CA TYR A 569 -3.79 21.80 13.13
C TYR A 569 -3.10 20.50 13.48
N LEU A 570 -3.26 20.08 14.73
CA LEU A 570 -2.87 18.76 15.18
C LEU A 570 -3.97 17.78 14.83
N LYS A 571 -3.59 16.70 14.15
CA LYS A 571 -4.49 15.60 13.82
C LYS A 571 -3.92 14.28 14.30
N TYR A 572 -4.83 13.38 14.67
CA TYR A 572 -4.51 12.02 15.06
C TYR A 572 -5.06 11.03 14.05
N TYR A 573 -4.17 10.34 13.36
CA TYR A 573 -4.51 9.36 12.35
C TYR A 573 -4.58 7.98 12.97
N LEU A 574 -5.81 7.46 13.12
CA LEU A 574 -6.06 6.16 13.74
C LEU A 574 -5.53 5.02 12.88
N LYS A 575 -4.86 4.09 13.56
CA LYS A 575 -4.56 2.73 13.07
C LYS A 575 -5.56 1.74 13.60
N ASP A 576 -5.99 1.93 14.86
CA ASP A 576 -6.94 1.07 15.53
C ASP A 576 -7.59 1.77 16.74
N PHE A 577 -8.67 1.19 17.30
CA PHE A 577 -9.32 1.69 18.49
C PHE A 577 -10.15 0.60 19.20
N GLU A 578 -10.39 0.80 20.51
CA GLU A 578 -11.34 0.06 21.31
C GLU A 578 -12.35 1.00 21.97
N ILE A 579 -13.62 0.62 21.95
CA ILE A 579 -14.69 1.36 22.63
C ILE A 579 -14.82 0.78 24.05
N LYS A 580 -14.56 1.61 25.08
CA LYS A 580 -14.57 1.16 26.49
C LYS A 580 -15.97 1.22 27.11
N ASN A 581 -16.66 2.33 26.99
CA ASN A 581 -18.00 2.48 27.51
C ASN A 581 -18.90 3.12 26.46
N PHE A 582 -19.97 2.41 26.17
CA PHE A 582 -21.11 2.96 25.43
C PHE A 582 -22.13 3.39 26.48
N ASP A 583 -22.18 4.70 26.80
CA ASP A 583 -23.24 5.19 27.67
C ASP A 583 -24.55 5.25 26.87
N VAL A 584 -25.32 4.18 26.99
CA VAL A 584 -26.63 4.04 26.35
C VAL A 584 -27.62 5.11 26.88
N ASN A 585 -27.36 5.68 28.07
CA ASN A 585 -28.24 6.65 28.70
C ASN A 585 -27.93 8.10 28.34
N SER A 586 -26.70 8.41 27.91
CA SER A 586 -26.31 9.76 27.47
C SER A 586 -26.68 10.06 26.01
N CYS A 587 -26.99 9.03 25.24
CA CYS A 587 -27.57 9.19 23.92
C CYS A 587 -29.08 9.39 24.07
N GLU A 588 -29.58 10.61 23.91
CA GLU A 588 -30.92 10.77 23.37
C GLU A 588 -30.92 10.06 22.00
N TYR A 589 -31.24 8.77 22.02
CA TYR A 589 -31.60 8.06 20.80
C TYR A 589 -32.84 8.74 20.24
N LYS A 590 -32.69 9.77 19.45
CA LYS A 590 -33.64 10.02 18.40
C LYS A 590 -33.52 8.83 17.48
N ASN A 591 -34.36 7.83 17.76
CA ASN A 591 -34.42 6.57 17.06
C ASN A 591 -34.39 6.85 15.55
N VAL A 592 -33.26 6.54 14.90
CA VAL A 592 -33.20 6.39 13.45
C VAL A 592 -33.85 5.05 13.16
N GLU A 593 -35.15 4.98 13.37
CA GLU A 593 -35.94 3.78 13.16
C GLU A 593 -36.27 3.68 11.66
N THR A 594 -35.74 2.67 11.01
CA THR A 594 -36.26 2.26 9.71
C THR A 594 -37.47 1.37 9.98
N ASN A 595 -38.66 1.84 9.65
CA ASN A 595 -39.90 1.11 9.83
C ASN A 595 -40.25 0.39 8.52
N ILE A 596 -40.45 -0.91 8.57
CA ILE A 596 -41.07 -1.66 7.51
C ILE A 596 -42.54 -1.82 7.87
N ILE A 597 -43.41 -1.18 7.09
CA ILE A 597 -44.87 -1.22 7.29
C ILE A 597 -45.41 -2.34 6.42
N LEU A 598 -45.82 -3.44 7.02
CA LEU A 598 -46.69 -4.45 6.42
C LEU A 598 -48.14 -4.04 6.73
N ARG A 599 -49.05 -4.21 5.79
CA ARG A 599 -50.38 -3.60 5.76
C ARG A 599 -51.21 -3.68 7.05
N ASP A 600 -50.89 -4.54 8.01
CA ASP A 600 -51.65 -4.75 9.24
C ASP A 600 -50.84 -4.84 10.54
N GLU A 601 -49.50 -4.72 10.52
CA GLU A 601 -48.63 -4.79 11.71
C GLU A 601 -47.38 -3.94 11.62
N ILE A 602 -46.87 -3.40 12.75
CA ILE A 602 -45.53 -2.84 12.88
C ILE A 602 -44.59 -3.88 13.46
N ILE A 603 -43.68 -4.40 12.65
CA ILE A 603 -42.64 -5.32 13.14
C ILE A 603 -41.33 -4.56 13.24
N ARG A 604 -40.78 -4.46 14.47
CA ARG A 604 -39.46 -3.89 14.73
C ARG A 604 -38.39 -4.95 14.51
N ILE A 605 -37.48 -4.73 13.56
CA ILE A 605 -36.30 -5.57 13.35
C ILE A 605 -35.06 -4.74 13.67
N GLY A 606 -34.66 -4.70 14.94
CA GLY A 606 -33.62 -3.83 15.43
C GLY A 606 -34.01 -2.34 15.29
N LYS A 607 -33.29 -1.58 14.46
CA LYS A 607 -33.66 -0.20 14.09
C LYS A 607 -34.65 -0.14 12.92
N LEU A 608 -35.15 -1.26 12.46
CA LEU A 608 -36.13 -1.41 11.38
C LEU A 608 -37.49 -1.75 11.97
N ASN A 609 -38.50 -0.90 11.81
CA ASN A 609 -39.88 -1.17 12.18
C ASN A 609 -40.65 -1.62 10.93
N VAL A 610 -41.32 -2.74 11.02
CA VAL A 610 -42.24 -3.24 9.98
C VAL A 610 -43.66 -3.02 10.48
N ILE A 611 -44.43 -2.21 9.77
CA ILE A 611 -45.82 -1.91 10.10
C ILE A 611 -46.74 -2.80 9.20
N THR A 612 -47.64 -3.56 9.78
CA THR A 612 -48.61 -4.37 9.09
C THR A 612 -50.01 -3.77 9.28
N ASP A 613 -50.97 -4.14 8.39
CA ASP A 613 -52.30 -3.49 8.30
C ASP A 613 -53.20 -3.69 9.55
N ASN A 614 -52.86 -4.62 10.45
CA ASN A 614 -53.56 -4.76 11.74
C ASN A 614 -52.72 -4.21 12.89
N LEU A 615 -53.12 -3.12 13.44
CA LEU A 615 -52.49 -2.40 14.58
C LEU A 615 -52.48 -3.20 15.92
N SER A 616 -52.49 -4.52 15.91
CA SER A 616 -52.20 -5.35 17.06
C SER A 616 -50.72 -5.46 17.28
N SER A 617 -50.25 -4.86 18.32
CA SER A 617 -48.87 -4.53 18.66
C SER A 617 -48.00 -5.74 19.00
N GLU A 618 -47.50 -6.48 18.07
CA GLU A 618 -46.30 -7.26 18.31
C GLU A 618 -45.05 -6.47 17.87
N LYS A 619 -44.44 -5.80 18.85
CA LYS A 619 -43.12 -5.14 18.65
C LYS A 619 -42.05 -6.22 18.73
N VAL A 620 -41.58 -6.72 17.62
CA VAL A 620 -40.40 -7.60 17.59
C VAL A 620 -39.15 -6.74 17.42
N SER A 621 -38.50 -6.41 18.52
CA SER A 621 -37.14 -5.81 18.50
C SER A 621 -36.13 -6.94 18.50
N MET A 622 -35.44 -7.17 17.38
CA MET A 622 -34.36 -8.14 17.32
C MET A 622 -33.00 -7.41 17.29
N PHE A 623 -32.18 -7.60 18.34
CA PHE A 623 -30.78 -7.28 18.35
C PHE A 623 -30.00 -8.44 17.70
N LEU A 624 -29.88 -8.42 16.38
CA LEU A 624 -29.11 -9.39 15.62
C LEU A 624 -27.98 -8.68 14.86
N PRO A 625 -26.85 -9.35 14.60
CA PRO A 625 -25.82 -8.83 13.71
C PRO A 625 -26.41 -8.36 12.37
N PRO A 626 -25.90 -7.31 11.75
CA PRO A 626 -26.49 -6.67 10.56
C PRO A 626 -26.91 -7.65 9.44
N ARG A 627 -26.12 -8.71 9.20
CA ARG A 627 -26.37 -9.72 8.17
C ARG A 627 -27.60 -10.60 8.46
N ILE A 628 -27.76 -11.00 9.71
CA ILE A 628 -28.92 -11.81 10.14
C ILE A 628 -30.18 -10.95 10.09
N LYS A 629 -30.08 -9.65 10.37
CA LYS A 629 -31.20 -8.71 10.24
C LYS A 629 -31.73 -8.61 8.81
N TYR A 630 -30.84 -8.51 7.81
CA TYR A 630 -31.27 -8.45 6.39
C TYR A 630 -31.86 -9.75 5.92
N ALA A 631 -31.28 -10.89 6.24
CA ALA A 631 -31.86 -12.21 5.88
C ALA A 631 -33.24 -12.41 6.50
N THR A 632 -33.43 -12.05 7.76
CA THR A 632 -34.72 -12.12 8.47
C THR A 632 -35.73 -11.13 7.88
N MET A 633 -35.31 -9.93 7.54
CA MET A 633 -36.11 -8.91 6.84
C MET A 633 -36.58 -9.42 5.48
N LEU A 634 -35.67 -9.92 4.65
CA LEU A 634 -35.97 -10.45 3.33
C LEU A 634 -36.96 -11.65 3.41
N LYS A 635 -36.77 -12.54 4.40
CA LYS A 635 -37.70 -13.65 4.63
C LYS A 635 -39.09 -13.13 4.99
N LYS A 636 -39.22 -12.18 5.92
CA LYS A 636 -40.50 -11.58 6.28
C LYS A 636 -41.17 -10.81 5.17
N ILE A 637 -40.38 -10.08 4.34
CA ILE A 637 -40.90 -9.44 3.13
C ILE A 637 -41.43 -10.51 2.14
N SER A 638 -40.65 -11.56 1.91
CA SER A 638 -41.03 -12.67 1.04
C SER A 638 -42.32 -13.37 1.53
N ASP A 639 -42.40 -13.69 2.83
CA ASP A 639 -43.57 -14.33 3.44
C ASP A 639 -44.82 -13.42 3.34
N SER A 640 -44.65 -12.11 3.50
CA SER A 640 -45.73 -11.13 3.39
C SER A 640 -46.22 -10.96 1.95
N LEU A 641 -45.31 -10.93 0.98
CA LEU A 641 -45.64 -10.88 -0.45
C LEU A 641 -46.35 -12.19 -0.92
N SER A 642 -45.88 -13.33 -0.40
CA SER A 642 -46.53 -14.63 -0.66
C SER A 642 -47.96 -14.69 -0.12
N ALA A 643 -48.25 -13.92 0.94
CA ALA A 643 -49.59 -13.74 1.50
C ALA A 643 -50.40 -12.60 0.83
N SER A 644 -49.93 -12.06 -0.31
CA SER A 644 -50.54 -10.92 -1.03
C SER A 644 -50.63 -9.64 -0.19
N ARG A 645 -49.72 -9.45 0.77
CA ARG A 645 -49.65 -8.24 1.60
C ARG A 645 -48.72 -7.21 0.99
N LYS A 646 -49.03 -5.94 1.22
CA LYS A 646 -48.16 -4.83 0.79
C LYS A 646 -47.15 -4.49 1.88
N VAL A 647 -45.92 -4.16 1.49
CA VAL A 647 -44.82 -3.84 2.41
C VAL A 647 -44.38 -2.39 2.19
N VAL A 648 -44.37 -1.59 3.24
CA VAL A 648 -43.85 -0.23 3.24
C VAL A 648 -42.61 -0.15 4.14
N ILE A 649 -41.46 0.23 3.56
CA ILE A 649 -40.22 0.40 4.27
C ILE A 649 -39.96 1.90 4.47
N ILE A 650 -39.98 2.35 5.71
CA ILE A 650 -39.78 3.75 6.07
C ILE A 650 -38.40 3.91 6.72
N GLY A 651 -37.53 4.74 6.14
CA GLY A 651 -36.22 5.04 6.70
C GLY A 651 -36.06 6.52 7.00
N SER A 652 -35.33 6.81 8.05
CA SER A 652 -35.05 8.17 8.51
C SER A 652 -34.05 8.93 7.64
N SER A 653 -33.34 8.24 6.75
CA SER A 653 -32.43 8.88 5.80
C SER A 653 -32.45 8.19 4.44
N HIS A 654 -32.25 8.99 3.40
CA HIS A 654 -32.15 8.52 2.02
C HIS A 654 -31.06 7.46 1.82
N ILE A 655 -29.94 7.55 2.56
CA ILE A 655 -28.79 6.63 2.46
C ILE A 655 -29.19 5.24 2.97
N VAL A 656 -29.87 5.15 4.11
CA VAL A 656 -30.34 3.88 4.68
C VAL A 656 -31.33 3.22 3.75
N LEU A 657 -32.27 3.99 3.21
CA LEU A 657 -33.28 3.46 2.28
C LEU A 657 -32.69 3.05 0.95
N SER A 658 -31.74 3.79 0.40
CA SER A 658 -31.11 3.40 -0.88
C SER A 658 -30.30 2.12 -0.74
N HIS A 659 -29.65 1.91 0.40
CA HIS A 659 -28.94 0.67 0.66
C HIS A 659 -29.90 -0.51 0.88
N THR A 660 -30.97 -0.30 1.64
CA THR A 660 -32.03 -1.32 1.83
C THR A 660 -32.74 -1.63 0.51
N TYR A 661 -33.01 -0.62 -0.32
CA TYR A 661 -33.56 -0.78 -1.66
C TYR A 661 -32.66 -1.64 -2.55
N SER A 662 -31.34 -1.36 -2.57
CA SER A 662 -30.37 -2.15 -3.34
C SER A 662 -30.36 -3.63 -2.93
N ILE A 663 -30.46 -3.92 -1.64
CA ILE A 663 -30.52 -5.29 -1.14
C ILE A 663 -31.85 -5.95 -1.51
N VAL A 664 -32.98 -5.29 -1.27
CA VAL A 664 -34.31 -5.85 -1.55
C VAL A 664 -34.53 -6.06 -3.05
N SER A 665 -34.08 -5.12 -3.88
CA SER A 665 -34.22 -5.20 -5.35
C SER A 665 -33.39 -6.32 -5.98
N SER A 666 -32.36 -6.82 -5.31
CA SER A 666 -31.60 -7.99 -5.78
C SER A 666 -32.33 -9.33 -5.56
N TYR A 667 -33.36 -9.36 -4.72
CA TYR A 667 -34.13 -10.57 -4.36
C TYR A 667 -35.58 -10.54 -4.78
N ILE A 668 -36.12 -9.39 -5.16
CA ILE A 668 -37.54 -9.21 -5.54
C ILE A 668 -37.59 -8.55 -6.92
N THR A 669 -38.52 -9.01 -7.77
CA THR A 669 -38.65 -8.49 -9.14
C THR A 669 -38.89 -6.98 -9.14
N PRO A 670 -38.16 -6.19 -9.93
CA PRO A 670 -38.19 -4.71 -9.90
C PRO A 670 -39.58 -4.08 -10.14
N SER A 671 -40.46 -4.79 -10.86
CA SER A 671 -41.84 -4.35 -11.14
C SER A 671 -42.73 -4.23 -9.90
N ASN A 672 -42.29 -4.80 -8.78
CA ASN A 672 -43.05 -4.82 -7.53
C ASN A 672 -42.45 -3.89 -6.46
N ILE A 673 -41.49 -3.03 -6.82
CA ILE A 673 -40.82 -2.17 -5.88
C ILE A 673 -40.96 -0.70 -6.26
N TYR A 674 -41.37 0.11 -5.32
CA TYR A 674 -41.48 1.55 -5.49
C TYR A 674 -40.55 2.29 -4.51
N TYR A 675 -39.73 3.20 -5.02
CA TYR A 675 -38.82 4.01 -4.22
C TYR A 675 -39.12 5.51 -4.37
N ASN A 676 -39.46 6.17 -3.27
CA ASN A 676 -39.78 7.58 -3.26
C ASN A 676 -38.90 8.36 -2.28
N LYS A 677 -38.28 9.43 -2.79
CA LYS A 677 -37.47 10.39 -2.00
C LYS A 677 -38.30 11.40 -1.19
N LYS A 678 -39.62 11.45 -1.40
CA LYS A 678 -40.51 12.44 -0.75
C LYS A 678 -41.26 11.79 0.41
N SER A 679 -41.45 12.56 1.47
CA SER A 679 -42.10 12.15 2.73
C SER A 679 -43.62 11.85 2.66
N ARG A 680 -44.25 11.90 1.49
CA ARG A 680 -45.69 11.63 1.34
C ARG A 680 -45.95 10.60 0.26
N ILE A 681 -46.63 9.53 0.63
CA ILE A 681 -47.15 8.49 -0.29
C ILE A 681 -48.58 8.90 -0.68
N ASN A 682 -48.86 8.96 -1.98
CA ASN A 682 -50.20 9.19 -2.47
C ASN A 682 -50.98 7.88 -2.46
N SER A 683 -52.23 7.86 -2.02
CA SER A 683 -53.10 6.70 -1.93
C SER A 683 -53.28 5.94 -3.26
N LYS A 684 -53.11 6.63 -4.40
CA LYS A 684 -53.15 6.00 -5.73
C LYS A 684 -51.95 5.10 -6.01
N VAL A 685 -50.77 5.38 -5.44
CA VAL A 685 -49.56 4.57 -5.63
C VAL A 685 -49.67 3.26 -4.88
N LEU A 686 -50.32 3.26 -3.71
CA LEU A 686 -50.54 2.06 -2.89
C LEU A 686 -51.41 0.98 -3.56
N SER A 687 -52.11 1.32 -4.66
CA SER A 687 -52.99 0.37 -5.34
C SER A 687 -52.26 -0.60 -6.30
N HIS A 688 -51.05 -0.31 -6.75
CA HIS A 688 -50.38 -1.05 -7.83
C HIS A 688 -49.04 -1.68 -7.46
N GLU A 689 -48.41 -1.26 -6.36
CA GLU A 689 -47.05 -1.70 -6.01
C GLU A 689 -47.06 -2.57 -4.74
N SER A 690 -46.14 -3.53 -4.63
CA SER A 690 -46.08 -4.48 -3.53
C SER A 690 -45.08 -4.08 -2.41
N VAL A 691 -44.05 -3.31 -2.72
CA VAL A 691 -43.03 -2.85 -1.76
C VAL A 691 -42.74 -1.36 -1.97
N PHE A 692 -42.78 -0.60 -0.91
CA PHE A 692 -42.57 0.86 -0.94
C PHE A 692 -41.40 1.26 -0.03
N PHE A 693 -40.52 2.11 -0.52
CA PHE A 693 -39.45 2.74 0.25
C PHE A 693 -39.72 4.22 0.40
N VAL A 694 -39.81 4.71 1.62
CA VAL A 694 -40.15 6.11 1.92
C VAL A 694 -39.16 6.70 2.90
N THR A 695 -38.65 7.90 2.62
CA THR A 695 -37.83 8.68 3.57
C THR A 695 -38.76 9.55 4.41
N LEU A 696 -38.60 9.53 5.72
CA LEU A 696 -39.24 10.46 6.66
C LEU A 696 -38.59 11.83 6.62
#